data_5b2abb97b8673e7226a8cebeeeaf31fe
#
_entry.id   5b2abb97b8673e7226a8cebeeeaf31fe
#
_cell.length_a   1.000
_cell.length_b   1.000
_cell.length_c   1.000
_cell.angle_alpha   90.00
_cell.angle_beta   90.00
_cell.angle_gamma   90.00
#
_symmetry.space_group_name_H-M   'P 1'
#
loop_
_entity.id
_entity.type
_entity.pdbx_description
1 polymer ?
#
loop_
_entity_poly.entity_id
_entity_poly.type
_entity_poly.pdbx_seq_one_letter_code
_entity_poly.pdbx_strand_id
1 'polypeptide(L)'
;MVRFLIERPIAVLMTVLAAIVLGIYAYTTLPISLLPNLDIPEITVRINYPGMDARNLENTIIKPLRNQLLQVGGVVNIESSTSDGMSELVLSFSYSVSTKLAFIETNEKIDELMSIFPRGMERPMVIKVKPSDIPVFYLSITPTKDYYDAGKSFKELSDFSTSVIKRRLEQLSDISMVDISGLDHKQIEIIPNNEKLALLNLRYSDIITAIKRNNFNIGNLSFRDGYYTYRLKVLPIITTTSHIKNIKININNNQVSLGEIAEIKTTNHPGDGIFIYNGSRAISMAVYKHMDARIEKIGERIDVIIRDIQSANPNIIIEKERDQTQLLSFSMDNLKSTLAIGLFLAIIIVFLIMKNFRLSLIVSVSVPISLIIAFLGLKIAGISINIISLSGLIFSVGLMIDNSIIIIDNIKQHHGIQSDISTAILMGTNEVIRPLISSMLTTCAVFIPLISLSGLSGALFWDQAITISVSLVVSLLISIMVIPVLYKLLMDHNTSNITHSSHLLIIYERALETVLNHRKVFLLLFFLLIPLGVSLFFLVEKEQFPFIEQNEFNVKINWSEPVTLAENRYRVVAILKSTVSDEDAIYSANIGKSSFQLQKDSRQSINEATIHIELLQKRKKDSLSSGILNYTLTNYPGSKIEILPSKNIFQTIFKPNKESLSLRFRNNTYDVIDHQFIRYIDSLLLDSKLINKANHTSLNELYELEIEPERLLMYGISMDDIITRLKILFGILEVDKLQRSNSSYNISITEEQHNLFNKIQNSTISNIDGRTYPLRNFVRIRKVNRLKSIVCDQSGEFYEVPIDNMKTPDILQSKINNTPMATSGIGVDIVGSILERRVLFNEFLFVLIISLILLYLILAAQFESLLLPIIILLEIVFDITGALLFLYIFNSSLNVMSALGIIVMSGIII
;
A
#
# COMPACT_ATOMS: atom_id res chain seq x y z
N MET A 1 -49.30 10.62 -14.92
CA MET A 1 -48.14 11.18 -14.19
C MET A 1 -47.84 12.60 -14.65
N VAL A 2 -47.52 12.84 -15.91
CA VAL A 2 -47.15 14.15 -16.43
C VAL A 2 -48.24 15.20 -16.24
N ARG A 3 -49.51 14.86 -16.47
CA ARG A 3 -50.66 15.75 -16.22
C ARG A 3 -50.68 16.31 -14.79
N PHE A 4 -50.46 15.47 -13.78
CA PHE A 4 -50.41 15.89 -12.38
C PHE A 4 -49.24 16.87 -12.09
N LEU A 5 -48.07 16.66 -12.77
CA LEU A 5 -46.89 17.55 -12.64
C LEU A 5 -47.17 18.95 -13.19
N ILE A 6 -47.87 19.00 -14.32
CA ILE A 6 -48.20 20.26 -15.01
C ILE A 6 -49.32 21.04 -14.27
N GLU A 7 -50.27 20.33 -13.65
CA GLU A 7 -51.37 20.95 -12.90
C GLU A 7 -50.92 21.53 -11.56
N ARG A 8 -49.81 21.01 -10.97
CA ARG A 8 -49.29 21.44 -9.66
C ARG A 8 -47.81 21.85 -9.70
N PRO A 9 -47.46 22.89 -10.45
CA PRO A 9 -46.04 23.26 -10.69
C PRO A 9 -45.31 23.64 -9.37
N ILE A 10 -45.97 24.32 -8.46
CA ILE A 10 -45.41 24.76 -7.18
C ILE A 10 -45.04 23.53 -6.32
N ALA A 11 -45.92 22.53 -6.26
CA ALA A 11 -45.65 21.32 -5.48
C ALA A 11 -44.41 20.57 -6.01
N VAL A 12 -44.28 20.50 -7.33
CA VAL A 12 -43.10 19.88 -7.98
C VAL A 12 -41.83 20.64 -7.64
N LEU A 13 -41.83 21.97 -7.78
CA LEU A 13 -40.67 22.80 -7.45
C LEU A 13 -40.28 22.70 -5.96
N MET A 14 -41.27 22.60 -5.05
CA MET A 14 -40.99 22.43 -3.61
C MET A 14 -40.36 21.03 -3.31
N THR A 15 -40.86 19.96 -3.96
CA THR A 15 -40.26 18.63 -3.80
C THR A 15 -38.83 18.57 -4.34
N VAL A 16 -38.56 19.21 -5.47
CA VAL A 16 -37.23 19.31 -6.03
C VAL A 16 -36.30 20.16 -5.13
N LEU A 17 -36.82 21.29 -4.59
CA LEU A 17 -36.05 22.12 -3.66
C LEU A 17 -35.69 21.33 -2.37
N ALA A 18 -36.62 20.56 -1.85
CA ALA A 18 -36.35 19.70 -0.70
C ALA A 18 -35.29 18.65 -1.01
N ALA A 19 -35.32 18.03 -2.21
CA ALA A 19 -34.31 17.10 -2.67
C ALA A 19 -32.94 17.77 -2.85
N ILE A 20 -32.88 19.02 -3.34
CA ILE A 20 -31.63 19.81 -3.42
C ILE A 20 -31.05 20.04 -2.03
N VAL A 21 -31.87 20.46 -1.04
CA VAL A 21 -31.39 20.66 0.33
C VAL A 21 -30.84 19.37 0.93
N LEU A 22 -31.50 18.25 0.72
CA LEU A 22 -31.02 16.93 1.14
C LEU A 22 -29.74 16.51 0.38
N GLY A 23 -29.64 16.84 -0.90
CA GLY A 23 -28.42 16.59 -1.71
C GLY A 23 -27.22 17.40 -1.21
N ILE A 24 -27.42 18.68 -0.87
CA ILE A 24 -26.36 19.52 -0.27
C ILE A 24 -25.94 18.95 1.10
N TYR A 25 -26.91 18.58 1.93
CA TYR A 25 -26.63 17.91 3.21
C TYR A 25 -25.85 16.60 3.00
N ALA A 26 -26.23 15.79 2.01
CA ALA A 26 -25.50 14.58 1.68
C ALA A 26 -24.04 14.87 1.29
N TYR A 27 -23.80 15.85 0.41
CA TYR A 27 -22.47 16.29 0.01
C TYR A 27 -21.60 16.70 1.21
N THR A 28 -22.16 17.45 2.17
CA THR A 28 -21.40 17.89 3.36
C THR A 28 -21.08 16.79 4.35
N THR A 29 -21.85 15.69 4.33
CA THR A 29 -21.70 14.57 5.29
C THR A 29 -21.03 13.33 4.70
N LEU A 30 -20.91 13.21 3.37
CA LEU A 30 -20.22 12.10 2.73
C LEU A 30 -18.72 12.13 3.07
N PRO A 31 -18.10 10.96 3.39
CA PRO A 31 -16.67 10.88 3.58
C PRO A 31 -15.93 11.16 2.27
N ILE A 32 -14.82 11.87 2.39
CA ILE A 32 -13.91 12.16 1.26
C ILE A 32 -12.66 11.32 1.43
N SER A 33 -12.34 10.51 0.42
CA SER A 33 -11.19 9.62 0.41
C SER A 33 -10.53 9.61 -0.98
N LEU A 34 -9.26 9.18 -1.06
CA LEU A 34 -8.59 9.05 -2.36
C LEU A 34 -9.17 7.90 -3.17
N LEU A 35 -9.40 6.78 -2.53
CA LEU A 35 -9.92 5.54 -3.11
C LEU A 35 -11.19 5.09 -2.38
N PRO A 36 -12.01 4.25 -3.02
CA PRO A 36 -13.13 3.59 -2.35
C PRO A 36 -12.68 2.79 -1.13
N ASN A 37 -13.64 2.43 -0.27
CA ASN A 37 -13.39 1.53 0.84
C ASN A 37 -13.17 0.11 0.29
N LEU A 38 -11.91 -0.20 -0.03
CA LEU A 38 -11.50 -1.50 -0.53
C LEU A 38 -11.12 -2.41 0.65
N ASP A 39 -11.74 -3.56 0.75
CA ASP A 39 -11.20 -4.63 1.57
C ASP A 39 -10.14 -5.35 0.74
N ILE A 40 -8.87 -5.09 1.03
CA ILE A 40 -7.76 -5.82 0.41
C ILE A 40 -7.79 -7.24 0.99
N PRO A 41 -7.98 -8.28 0.16
CA PRO A 41 -8.11 -9.63 0.66
C PRO A 41 -6.73 -10.23 0.99
N GLU A 42 -5.99 -9.55 1.84
CA GLU A 42 -4.68 -9.97 2.33
C GLU A 42 -4.60 -9.88 3.85
N ILE A 43 -4.02 -10.92 4.44
CA ILE A 43 -3.67 -10.97 5.86
C ILE A 43 -2.18 -11.29 5.95
N THR A 44 -1.46 -10.50 6.73
CA THR A 44 -0.04 -10.71 7.02
C THR A 44 0.11 -11.26 8.43
N VAL A 45 0.80 -12.38 8.56
CA VAL A 45 1.16 -12.97 9.86
C VAL A 45 2.65 -12.77 10.08
N ARG A 46 3.00 -12.02 11.11
CA ARG A 46 4.38 -11.70 11.45
C ARG A 46 4.81 -12.46 12.69
N ILE A 47 5.93 -13.15 12.60
CA ILE A 47 6.53 -13.94 13.66
C ILE A 47 7.87 -13.32 14.01
N ASN A 48 8.10 -13.10 15.31
CA ASN A 48 9.36 -12.62 15.83
C ASN A 48 9.84 -13.60 16.90
N TYR A 49 10.97 -14.27 16.63
CA TYR A 49 11.61 -15.21 17.56
C TYR A 49 13.13 -15.04 17.52
N PRO A 50 13.65 -14.00 18.19
CA PRO A 50 15.05 -13.65 18.16
C PRO A 50 15.95 -14.79 18.62
N GLY A 51 17.05 -15.00 17.89
CA GLY A 51 18.04 -16.02 18.20
C GLY A 51 17.82 -17.38 17.53
N MET A 52 16.75 -17.56 16.77
CA MET A 52 16.57 -18.74 15.93
C MET A 52 17.05 -18.45 14.49
N ASP A 53 17.85 -19.31 13.91
CA ASP A 53 18.29 -19.18 12.52
C ASP A 53 17.13 -19.42 11.54
N ALA A 54 17.22 -18.86 10.33
CA ALA A 54 16.16 -18.89 9.33
C ALA A 54 15.70 -20.32 8.98
N ARG A 55 16.61 -21.28 8.87
CA ARG A 55 16.29 -22.67 8.50
C ARG A 55 15.53 -23.39 9.61
N ASN A 56 15.95 -23.25 10.86
CA ASN A 56 15.24 -23.82 12.00
C ASN A 56 13.88 -23.16 12.20
N LEU A 57 13.80 -21.83 12.05
CA LEU A 57 12.55 -21.08 12.12
C LEU A 57 11.56 -21.57 11.05
N GLU A 58 12.03 -21.74 9.81
CA GLU A 58 11.21 -22.25 8.70
C GLU A 58 10.67 -23.65 9.00
N ASN A 59 11.55 -24.58 9.39
CA ASN A 59 11.17 -25.96 9.57
C ASN A 59 10.29 -26.19 10.82
N THR A 60 10.59 -25.51 11.93
CA THR A 60 9.95 -25.76 13.22
C THR A 60 8.65 -25.00 13.40
N ILE A 61 8.55 -23.79 12.85
CA ILE A 61 7.43 -22.88 13.11
C ILE A 61 6.68 -22.55 11.81
N ILE A 62 7.41 -22.10 10.78
CA ILE A 62 6.75 -21.51 9.61
C ILE A 62 6.11 -22.55 8.69
N LYS A 63 6.79 -23.65 8.41
CA LYS A 63 6.24 -24.73 7.58
C LYS A 63 4.98 -25.35 8.19
N PRO A 64 4.93 -25.71 9.49
CA PRO A 64 3.68 -26.16 10.14
C PRO A 64 2.59 -25.08 10.10
N LEU A 65 2.94 -23.84 10.39
CA LEU A 65 2.00 -22.72 10.40
C LEU A 65 1.42 -22.49 8.99
N ARG A 66 2.26 -22.48 7.95
CA ARG A 66 1.83 -22.32 6.57
C ARG A 66 0.85 -23.43 6.17
N ASN A 67 1.15 -24.68 6.52
CA ASN A 67 0.27 -25.82 6.22
C ASN A 67 -1.10 -25.71 6.92
N GLN A 68 -1.13 -25.21 8.16
CA GLN A 68 -2.38 -25.00 8.89
C GLN A 68 -3.17 -23.82 8.31
N LEU A 69 -2.50 -22.75 7.94
CA LEU A 69 -3.12 -21.56 7.36
C LEU A 69 -3.65 -21.77 5.94
N LEU A 70 -3.16 -22.77 5.20
CA LEU A 70 -3.74 -23.18 3.91
C LEU A 70 -5.16 -23.76 4.07
N GLN A 71 -5.56 -24.19 5.27
CA GLN A 71 -6.90 -24.70 5.54
C GLN A 71 -7.93 -23.59 5.80
N VAL A 72 -7.50 -22.33 5.95
CA VAL A 72 -8.38 -21.18 6.12
C VAL A 72 -9.22 -20.98 4.85
N GLY A 73 -10.53 -20.80 5.04
CA GLY A 73 -11.47 -20.71 3.92
C GLY A 73 -11.15 -19.56 2.96
N GLY A 74 -11.06 -19.90 1.66
CA GLY A 74 -10.86 -18.92 0.58
C GLY A 74 -9.44 -18.42 0.39
N VAL A 75 -8.44 -19.03 0.99
CA VAL A 75 -7.03 -18.78 0.69
C VAL A 75 -6.73 -19.20 -0.74
N VAL A 76 -6.22 -18.27 -1.54
CA VAL A 76 -5.81 -18.49 -2.95
C VAL A 76 -4.31 -18.71 -3.03
N ASN A 77 -3.54 -17.93 -2.26
CA ASN A 77 -2.09 -18.02 -2.24
C ASN A 77 -1.55 -17.74 -0.84
N ILE A 78 -0.46 -18.38 -0.48
CA ILE A 78 0.30 -18.11 0.72
C ILE A 78 1.78 -18.01 0.37
N GLU A 79 2.41 -16.91 0.74
CA GLU A 79 3.85 -16.73 0.58
C GLU A 79 4.47 -16.42 1.94
N SER A 80 5.60 -17.06 2.24
CA SER A 80 6.37 -16.79 3.45
C SER A 80 7.79 -16.39 3.11
N SER A 81 8.35 -15.47 3.89
CA SER A 81 9.75 -15.08 3.82
C SER A 81 10.34 -15.10 5.21
N THR A 82 11.27 -16.03 5.43
CA THR A 82 11.88 -16.34 6.71
C THR A 82 13.35 -15.92 6.72
N SER A 83 13.72 -15.06 7.65
CA SER A 83 15.09 -14.64 7.94
C SER A 83 15.46 -14.99 9.38
N ASP A 84 16.71 -14.75 9.79
CA ASP A 84 17.12 -15.03 11.16
C ASP A 84 16.28 -14.28 12.18
N GLY A 85 15.61 -15.01 13.06
CA GLY A 85 14.75 -14.49 14.13
C GLY A 85 13.44 -13.87 13.70
N MET A 86 13.08 -13.82 12.42
CA MET A 86 11.86 -13.17 11.93
C MET A 86 11.28 -13.88 10.71
N SER A 87 9.96 -13.97 10.66
CA SER A 87 9.26 -14.40 9.44
C SER A 87 7.99 -13.62 9.21
N GLU A 88 7.65 -13.48 7.94
CA GLU A 88 6.41 -12.85 7.48
C GLU A 88 5.71 -13.80 6.51
N LEU A 89 4.44 -14.13 6.82
CA LEU A 89 3.56 -14.89 5.94
C LEU A 89 2.48 -13.97 5.41
N VAL A 90 2.27 -13.96 4.10
CA VAL A 90 1.23 -13.20 3.44
C VAL A 90 0.22 -14.18 2.86
N LEU A 91 -1.00 -14.14 3.38
CA LEU A 91 -2.14 -14.89 2.88
C LEU A 91 -2.94 -14.01 1.94
N SER A 92 -3.15 -14.46 0.72
CA SER A 92 -4.04 -13.81 -0.26
C SER A 92 -5.32 -14.63 -0.36
N PHE A 93 -6.46 -13.95 -0.24
CA PHE A 93 -7.78 -14.56 -0.28
C PHE A 93 -8.52 -14.23 -1.57
N SER A 94 -9.52 -15.01 -1.89
CA SER A 94 -10.49 -14.65 -2.93
C SER A 94 -11.28 -13.40 -2.52
N TYR A 95 -11.56 -12.51 -3.46
CA TYR A 95 -12.34 -11.28 -3.22
C TYR A 95 -13.80 -11.54 -2.77
N SER A 96 -14.29 -12.78 -2.94
CA SER A 96 -15.62 -13.19 -2.46
C SER A 96 -15.69 -13.46 -0.97
N VAL A 97 -14.54 -13.54 -0.28
CA VAL A 97 -14.44 -13.90 1.14
C VAL A 97 -14.40 -12.63 2.00
N SER A 98 -15.19 -12.63 3.07
CA SER A 98 -15.11 -11.58 4.08
C SER A 98 -13.76 -11.63 4.80
N THR A 99 -12.94 -10.61 4.60
CA THR A 99 -11.63 -10.50 5.26
C THR A 99 -11.73 -10.44 6.79
N LYS A 100 -12.91 -10.07 7.34
CA LYS A 100 -13.16 -10.11 8.80
C LYS A 100 -13.25 -11.55 9.30
N LEU A 101 -13.97 -12.41 8.59
CA LEU A 101 -14.07 -13.83 8.93
C LEU A 101 -12.75 -14.54 8.74
N ALA A 102 -12.06 -14.31 7.62
CA ALA A 102 -10.73 -14.84 7.36
C ALA A 102 -9.71 -14.43 8.44
N PHE A 103 -9.78 -13.19 8.96
CA PHE A 103 -8.94 -12.73 10.07
C PHE A 103 -9.21 -13.51 11.37
N ILE A 104 -10.46 -13.78 11.70
CA ILE A 104 -10.84 -14.55 12.89
C ILE A 104 -10.33 -15.98 12.75
N GLU A 105 -10.61 -16.64 11.62
CA GLU A 105 -10.18 -18.00 11.34
C GLU A 105 -8.65 -18.15 11.32
N THR A 106 -7.94 -17.15 10.75
CA THR A 106 -6.47 -17.11 10.79
C THR A 106 -5.95 -17.08 12.24
N ASN A 107 -6.56 -16.27 13.12
CA ASN A 107 -6.19 -16.20 14.53
C ASN A 107 -6.49 -17.53 15.26
N GLU A 108 -7.62 -18.17 14.98
CA GLU A 108 -8.00 -19.46 15.54
C GLU A 108 -6.97 -20.54 15.16
N LYS A 109 -6.59 -20.61 13.87
CA LYS A 109 -5.59 -21.56 13.38
C LYS A 109 -4.20 -21.34 13.99
N ILE A 110 -3.82 -20.10 14.28
CA ILE A 110 -2.59 -19.77 15.00
C ILE A 110 -2.68 -20.26 16.45
N ASP A 111 -3.80 -19.99 17.13
CA ASP A 111 -3.97 -20.35 18.54
C ASP A 111 -3.96 -21.88 18.74
N GLU A 112 -4.48 -22.67 17.78
CA GLU A 112 -4.37 -24.13 17.77
C GLU A 112 -2.91 -24.61 17.83
N LEU A 113 -1.99 -23.92 17.12
CA LEU A 113 -0.58 -24.29 17.03
C LEU A 113 0.30 -23.76 18.19
N MET A 114 -0.18 -22.78 18.94
CA MET A 114 0.61 -22.18 20.03
C MET A 114 1.05 -23.18 21.10
N SER A 115 0.27 -24.26 21.28
CA SER A 115 0.62 -25.33 22.23
C SER A 115 1.81 -26.19 21.79
N ILE A 116 2.08 -26.25 20.49
CA ILE A 116 3.14 -27.07 19.86
C ILE A 116 4.45 -26.24 19.71
N PHE A 117 4.34 -24.91 19.64
CA PHE A 117 5.48 -24.02 19.44
C PHE A 117 6.40 -23.95 20.68
N PRO A 118 7.68 -23.60 20.47
CA PRO A 118 8.66 -23.50 21.56
C PRO A 118 8.20 -22.56 22.68
N ARG A 119 8.41 -22.98 23.93
CA ARG A 119 8.11 -22.16 25.11
C ARG A 119 8.94 -20.85 25.07
N GLY A 120 8.28 -19.72 25.23
CA GLY A 120 8.93 -18.40 25.18
C GLY A 120 8.78 -17.69 23.83
N MET A 121 8.17 -18.33 22.83
CA MET A 121 7.79 -17.66 21.59
C MET A 121 6.61 -16.69 21.85
N GLU A 122 6.74 -15.45 21.38
CA GLU A 122 5.64 -14.52 21.38
C GLU A 122 4.57 -14.97 20.37
N ARG A 123 3.30 -14.71 20.69
CA ARG A 123 2.20 -15.02 19.75
C ARG A 123 2.41 -14.29 18.45
N PRO A 124 2.28 -14.96 17.28
CA PRO A 124 2.33 -14.31 15.98
C PRO A 124 1.36 -13.14 15.87
N MET A 125 1.83 -12.02 15.33
CA MET A 125 1.01 -10.84 15.10
C MET A 125 0.27 -10.99 13.77
N VAL A 126 -1.05 -10.95 13.83
CA VAL A 126 -1.90 -10.98 12.62
C VAL A 126 -2.28 -9.56 12.24
N ILE A 127 -1.96 -9.16 11.02
CA ILE A 127 -2.19 -7.83 10.50
C ILE A 127 -3.11 -7.95 9.28
N LYS A 128 -4.31 -7.35 9.37
CA LYS A 128 -5.19 -7.19 8.21
C LYS A 128 -4.80 -5.90 7.49
N VAL A 129 -4.46 -5.98 6.22
CA VAL A 129 -4.11 -4.80 5.42
C VAL A 129 -5.37 -4.07 4.97
N LYS A 130 -5.44 -2.77 5.27
CA LYS A 130 -6.49 -1.87 4.80
C LYS A 130 -5.86 -0.67 4.10
N PRO A 131 -6.57 0.00 3.18
CA PRO A 131 -6.10 1.28 2.61
C PRO A 131 -5.87 2.37 3.68
N SER A 132 -6.61 2.29 4.80
CA SER A 132 -6.43 3.17 5.96
C SER A 132 -5.12 2.94 6.70
N ASP A 133 -4.46 1.80 6.50
CA ASP A 133 -3.21 1.44 7.15
C ASP A 133 -1.98 1.97 6.39
N ILE A 134 -2.22 2.80 5.37
CA ILE A 134 -1.19 3.60 4.73
C ILE A 134 -1.10 4.94 5.47
N PRO A 135 0.10 5.36 5.91
CA PRO A 135 0.25 6.63 6.61
C PRO A 135 -0.26 7.79 5.75
N VAL A 136 -1.00 8.70 6.36
CA VAL A 136 -1.46 9.92 5.70
C VAL A 136 -0.30 10.85 5.41
N PHE A 137 0.66 10.90 6.33
CA PHE A 137 1.96 11.57 6.20
C PHE A 137 2.91 11.04 7.27
N TYR A 138 4.17 11.40 7.09
CA TYR A 138 5.21 11.19 8.09
C TYR A 138 5.57 12.54 8.71
N LEU A 139 5.93 12.52 9.99
CA LEU A 139 6.50 13.66 10.69
C LEU A 139 7.95 13.36 11.02
N SER A 140 8.83 14.23 10.61
CA SER A 140 10.25 14.20 10.97
C SER A 140 10.52 15.19 12.08
N ILE A 141 11.01 14.69 13.23
CA ILE A 141 11.29 15.47 14.42
C ILE A 141 12.80 15.56 14.56
N THR A 142 13.33 16.76 14.34
CA THR A 142 14.77 17.04 14.32
C THR A 142 15.14 18.02 15.44
N PRO A 143 16.16 17.71 16.26
CA PRO A 143 16.68 18.66 17.23
C PRO A 143 17.57 19.70 16.53
N THR A 144 17.48 20.97 16.93
CA THR A 144 18.40 22.02 16.49
C THR A 144 19.75 21.90 17.20
N LYS A 145 20.75 22.65 16.75
CA LYS A 145 22.03 22.73 17.47
C LYS A 145 21.84 23.23 18.91
N ASP A 146 20.98 24.23 19.08
CA ASP A 146 20.67 24.80 20.40
C ASP A 146 20.04 23.80 21.36
N TYR A 147 19.42 22.73 20.86
CA TYR A 147 18.89 21.63 21.68
C TYR A 147 20.03 20.92 22.44
N TYR A 148 21.11 20.63 21.74
CA TYR A 148 22.29 19.97 22.32
C TYR A 148 23.12 20.94 23.17
N ASP A 149 23.22 22.22 22.75
CA ASP A 149 23.91 23.26 23.50
C ASP A 149 23.22 23.55 24.86
N ALA A 150 21.91 23.33 24.94
CA ALA A 150 21.15 23.34 26.19
C ALA A 150 21.35 22.08 27.06
N GLY A 151 22.29 21.20 26.71
CA GLY A 151 22.62 19.99 27.45
C GLY A 151 21.60 18.84 27.34
N LYS A 152 20.63 18.93 26.42
CA LYS A 152 19.62 17.90 26.20
C LYS A 152 20.15 16.77 25.29
N SER A 153 19.77 15.54 25.58
CA SER A 153 20.17 14.37 24.84
C SER A 153 19.12 13.96 23.80
N PHE A 154 19.53 13.23 22.76
CA PHE A 154 18.59 12.66 21.77
C PHE A 154 17.60 11.68 22.43
N LYS A 155 17.99 11.05 23.53
CA LYS A 155 17.09 10.20 24.34
C LYS A 155 15.94 10.99 24.97
N GLU A 156 16.21 12.22 25.45
CA GLU A 156 15.13 13.09 25.97
C GLU A 156 14.15 13.49 24.87
N LEU A 157 14.66 13.73 23.64
CA LEU A 157 13.81 13.94 22.46
C LEU A 157 12.97 12.68 22.16
N SER A 158 13.55 11.48 22.28
CA SER A 158 12.86 10.21 22.10
C SER A 158 11.72 10.03 23.10
N ASP A 159 11.99 10.35 24.39
CA ASP A 159 10.97 10.28 25.45
C ASP A 159 9.88 11.34 25.26
N PHE A 160 10.24 12.56 24.89
CA PHE A 160 9.29 13.63 24.61
C PHE A 160 8.41 13.29 23.39
N SER A 161 9.01 12.75 22.35
CA SER A 161 8.29 12.33 21.15
C SER A 161 7.27 11.25 21.45
N THR A 162 7.62 10.28 22.30
CA THR A 162 6.73 9.16 22.66
C THR A 162 5.66 9.57 23.66
N SER A 163 6.03 10.35 24.67
CA SER A 163 5.13 10.67 25.80
C SER A 163 4.23 11.88 25.55
N VAL A 164 4.67 12.84 24.72
CA VAL A 164 3.94 14.09 24.46
C VAL A 164 3.44 14.13 23.03
N ILE A 165 4.32 14.11 22.03
CA ILE A 165 3.93 14.34 20.64
C ILE A 165 2.99 13.25 20.15
N LYS A 166 3.39 11.97 20.29
CA LYS A 166 2.57 10.82 19.89
C LYS A 166 1.20 10.86 20.54
N ARG A 167 1.15 11.02 21.89
CA ARG A 167 -0.12 11.02 22.61
C ARG A 167 -1.03 12.18 22.23
N ARG A 168 -0.46 13.35 21.98
CA ARG A 168 -1.24 14.53 21.57
C ARG A 168 -1.84 14.36 20.17
N LEU A 169 -1.13 13.69 19.27
CA LEU A 169 -1.65 13.33 17.96
C LEU A 169 -2.74 12.25 18.05
N GLU A 170 -2.54 11.21 18.86
CA GLU A 170 -3.51 10.12 19.05
C GLU A 170 -4.79 10.55 19.80
N GLN A 171 -4.81 11.72 20.44
CA GLN A 171 -6.02 12.29 21.04
C GLN A 171 -7.00 12.85 19.99
N LEU A 172 -6.56 13.08 18.76
CA LEU A 172 -7.45 13.48 17.68
C LEU A 172 -8.33 12.30 17.26
N SER A 173 -9.65 12.50 17.27
CA SER A 173 -10.65 11.47 16.90
C SER A 173 -10.48 10.93 15.47
N ASP A 174 -9.82 11.69 14.62
CA ASP A 174 -9.57 11.36 13.22
C ASP A 174 -8.34 10.46 13.02
N ILE A 175 -7.47 10.34 14.04
CA ILE A 175 -6.24 9.54 14.01
C ILE A 175 -6.49 8.19 14.68
N SER A 176 -6.15 7.13 13.95
CA SER A 176 -6.24 5.74 14.43
C SER A 176 -5.03 5.36 15.27
N MET A 177 -3.84 5.73 14.81
CA MET A 177 -2.57 5.34 15.44
C MET A 177 -1.43 6.25 14.95
N VAL A 178 -0.43 6.42 15.78
CA VAL A 178 0.87 7.01 15.41
C VAL A 178 1.97 5.99 15.70
N ASP A 179 2.68 5.58 14.66
CA ASP A 179 3.81 4.65 14.75
C ASP A 179 5.12 5.41 14.70
N ILE A 180 6.14 4.98 15.46
CA ILE A 180 7.39 5.74 15.64
C ILE A 180 8.60 4.87 15.31
N SER A 181 9.58 5.48 14.63
CA SER A 181 10.88 4.88 14.33
C SER A 181 12.03 5.85 14.61
N GLY A 182 13.24 5.32 14.82
CA GLY A 182 14.44 6.11 15.05
C GLY A 182 14.66 6.57 16.49
N LEU A 183 13.99 5.92 17.46
CA LEU A 183 14.12 6.22 18.89
C LEU A 183 15.43 5.68 19.49
N ASP A 184 15.95 6.39 20.50
CA ASP A 184 16.95 5.85 21.39
C ASP A 184 16.31 5.13 22.58
N HIS A 185 16.85 3.97 22.89
CA HIS A 185 16.49 3.18 24.06
C HIS A 185 17.55 3.28 25.12
N LYS A 186 17.15 3.49 26.38
CA LYS A 186 18.06 3.48 27.49
C LYS A 186 18.35 2.04 27.90
N GLN A 187 19.63 1.71 28.03
CA GLN A 187 20.11 0.40 28.44
C GLN A 187 21.07 0.55 29.62
N ILE A 188 21.00 -0.38 30.53
CA ILE A 188 21.96 -0.48 31.63
C ILE A 188 22.94 -1.60 31.29
N GLU A 189 24.16 -1.21 31.03
CA GLU A 189 25.24 -2.14 30.71
C GLU A 189 26.05 -2.43 31.97
N ILE A 190 26.21 -3.71 32.26
CA ILE A 190 27.05 -4.23 33.29
C ILE A 190 28.28 -4.86 32.65
N ILE A 191 29.44 -4.28 32.90
CA ILE A 191 30.72 -4.73 32.36
C ILE A 191 31.53 -5.37 33.50
N PRO A 192 31.53 -6.72 33.62
CA PRO A 192 32.27 -7.41 34.66
C PRO A 192 33.78 -7.34 34.45
N ASN A 193 34.52 -7.22 35.52
CA ASN A 193 35.97 -7.33 35.50
C ASN A 193 36.38 -8.82 35.59
N ASN A 194 36.88 -9.38 34.52
CA ASN A 194 37.21 -10.80 34.41
C ASN A 194 38.32 -11.23 35.41
N GLU A 195 39.27 -10.36 35.69
CA GLU A 195 40.34 -10.66 36.67
C GLU A 195 39.77 -10.82 38.07
N LYS A 196 38.90 -9.90 38.49
CA LYS A 196 38.24 -9.96 39.80
C LYS A 196 37.31 -11.16 39.89
N LEU A 197 36.59 -11.51 38.79
CA LEU A 197 35.74 -12.69 38.79
C LEU A 197 36.57 -13.97 38.99
N ALA A 198 37.70 -14.09 38.30
CA ALA A 198 38.60 -15.23 38.44
C ALA A 198 39.20 -15.34 39.86
N LEU A 199 39.65 -14.21 40.43
CA LEU A 199 40.19 -14.17 41.80
C LEU A 199 39.18 -14.59 42.86
N LEU A 200 37.90 -14.28 42.65
CA LEU A 200 36.81 -14.59 43.58
C LEU A 200 36.09 -15.90 43.25
N ASN A 201 36.51 -16.64 42.21
CA ASN A 201 35.86 -17.86 41.72
C ASN A 201 34.37 -17.66 41.38
N LEU A 202 34.00 -16.44 40.86
CA LEU A 202 32.65 -16.11 40.47
C LEU A 202 32.43 -16.41 39.01
N ARG A 203 31.27 -16.96 38.69
CA ARG A 203 30.81 -17.18 37.33
C ARG A 203 29.82 -16.08 36.90
N TYR A 204 29.65 -15.91 35.63
CA TYR A 204 28.63 -14.99 35.06
C TYR A 204 27.20 -15.39 35.49
N SER A 205 26.93 -16.68 35.63
CA SER A 205 25.66 -17.21 36.13
C SER A 205 25.31 -16.69 37.55
N ASP A 206 26.34 -16.47 38.39
CA ASP A 206 26.15 -15.98 39.75
C ASP A 206 25.70 -14.52 39.74
N ILE A 207 26.27 -13.71 38.83
CA ILE A 207 25.84 -12.31 38.59
C ILE A 207 24.40 -12.26 38.04
N ILE A 208 24.10 -13.08 37.05
CA ILE A 208 22.76 -13.18 36.45
C ILE A 208 21.73 -13.54 37.52
N THR A 209 22.06 -14.57 38.35
CA THR A 209 21.18 -15.03 39.40
C THR A 209 20.98 -13.96 40.48
N ALA A 210 22.05 -13.26 40.86
CA ALA A 210 21.97 -12.16 41.80
C ALA A 210 21.07 -11.01 41.33
N ILE A 211 21.19 -10.61 40.06
CA ILE A 211 20.32 -9.58 39.44
C ILE A 211 18.86 -10.05 39.45
N LYS A 212 18.57 -11.24 38.94
CA LYS A 212 17.20 -11.79 38.88
C LYS A 212 16.58 -11.97 40.24
N ARG A 213 17.35 -12.45 41.26
CA ARG A 213 16.85 -12.59 42.65
C ARG A 213 16.51 -11.26 43.30
N ASN A 214 17.16 -10.17 42.95
CA ASN A 214 16.90 -8.86 43.55
C ASN A 214 15.89 -8.01 42.69
N ASN A 215 15.59 -8.41 41.48
CA ASN A 215 14.64 -7.73 40.59
C ASN A 215 13.38 -8.57 40.45
N PHE A 216 12.67 -8.78 41.55
CA PHE A 216 11.40 -9.52 41.50
C PHE A 216 10.21 -8.56 41.62
N ASN A 217 9.14 -8.87 40.90
CA ASN A 217 7.86 -8.22 41.04
C ASN A 217 6.86 -9.27 41.58
N ILE A 218 6.64 -9.22 42.86
CA ILE A 218 5.58 -10.01 43.50
C ILE A 218 4.30 -9.21 43.31
N GLY A 219 3.43 -9.66 42.42
CA GLY A 219 2.15 -9.00 42.13
C GLY A 219 1.35 -8.56 43.40
N ASN A 220 0.15 -8.14 43.25
CA ASN A 220 -0.68 -7.74 44.37
C ASN A 220 -0.98 -8.95 45.27
N LEU A 221 -0.43 -8.96 46.47
CA LEU A 221 -0.81 -9.90 47.52
C LEU A 221 -2.00 -9.29 48.29
N SER A 222 -2.95 -10.13 48.67
CA SER A 222 -4.02 -9.74 49.56
C SER A 222 -4.05 -10.66 50.77
N PHE A 223 -4.17 -10.10 51.96
CA PHE A 223 -4.40 -10.86 53.16
C PHE A 223 -5.64 -10.37 53.92
N ARG A 224 -6.33 -11.27 54.60
CA ARG A 224 -7.53 -10.96 55.35
C ARG A 224 -7.19 -10.92 56.82
N ASP A 225 -7.58 -9.82 57.46
CA ASP A 225 -7.49 -9.65 58.90
C ASP A 225 -8.87 -9.33 59.45
N GLY A 226 -9.54 -10.32 60.04
CA GLY A 226 -10.89 -10.24 60.51
C GLY A 226 -11.88 -9.94 59.35
N TYR A 227 -12.54 -8.79 59.42
CA TYR A 227 -13.51 -8.31 58.43
C TYR A 227 -12.88 -7.51 57.28
N TYR A 228 -11.56 -7.22 57.33
CA TYR A 228 -10.88 -6.40 56.34
C TYR A 228 -9.97 -7.23 55.45
N THR A 229 -9.94 -6.82 54.17
CA THR A 229 -9.01 -7.39 53.19
C THR A 229 -8.01 -6.30 52.79
N TYR A 230 -6.76 -6.50 53.17
CA TYR A 230 -5.68 -5.56 52.87
C TYR A 230 -4.95 -6.03 51.60
N ARG A 231 -4.57 -5.05 50.75
CA ARG A 231 -3.71 -5.29 49.58
C ARG A 231 -2.30 -4.91 49.96
N LEU A 232 -1.39 -5.86 49.83
CA LEU A 232 0.04 -5.69 50.10
C LEU A 232 0.75 -5.48 48.75
N LYS A 233 1.40 -4.33 48.61
CA LYS A 233 2.23 -4.06 47.44
C LYS A 233 3.70 -4.19 47.85
N VAL A 234 4.38 -5.17 47.30
CA VAL A 234 5.83 -5.29 47.45
C VAL A 234 6.48 -4.37 46.41
N LEU A 235 7.27 -3.42 46.87
CA LEU A 235 7.99 -2.50 46.01
C LEU A 235 9.24 -3.19 45.45
N PRO A 236 9.56 -3.01 44.16
CA PRO A 236 10.78 -3.57 43.58
C PRO A 236 12.00 -2.93 44.24
N ILE A 237 12.99 -3.76 44.58
CA ILE A 237 14.22 -3.33 45.24
C ILE A 237 15.08 -2.50 44.29
N ILE A 238 15.07 -2.86 42.99
CA ILE A 238 15.90 -2.21 41.97
C ILE A 238 15.05 -1.16 41.25
N THR A 239 15.31 0.12 41.51
CA THR A 239 14.67 1.25 40.82
C THR A 239 15.68 2.23 40.22
N THR A 240 16.94 2.12 40.59
CA THR A 240 18.04 3.00 40.17
C THR A 240 19.29 2.19 39.85
N THR A 241 20.22 2.78 39.09
CA THR A 241 21.55 2.20 38.81
C THR A 241 22.37 2.02 40.09
N SER A 242 22.16 2.89 41.12
CA SER A 242 22.81 2.75 42.42
C SER A 242 22.36 1.49 43.18
N HIS A 243 21.10 1.10 43.06
CA HIS A 243 20.61 -0.14 43.62
C HIS A 243 21.26 -1.35 42.99
N ILE A 244 21.50 -1.31 41.67
CA ILE A 244 22.20 -2.37 40.91
C ILE A 244 23.66 -2.48 41.42
N LYS A 245 24.35 -1.35 41.64
CA LYS A 245 25.72 -1.34 42.21
C LYS A 245 25.80 -2.01 43.56
N ASN A 246 24.77 -1.83 44.39
CA ASN A 246 24.73 -2.32 45.77
C ASN A 246 24.22 -3.75 45.94
N ILE A 247 23.90 -4.46 44.85
CA ILE A 247 23.49 -5.88 44.91
C ILE A 247 24.64 -6.68 45.51
N LYS A 248 24.33 -7.42 46.57
CA LYS A 248 25.30 -8.27 47.26
C LYS A 248 25.32 -9.66 46.69
N ILE A 249 26.51 -10.16 46.41
CA ILE A 249 26.79 -11.54 45.98
C ILE A 249 27.52 -12.23 47.12
N ASN A 250 26.97 -13.36 47.57
CA ASN A 250 27.59 -14.15 48.66
C ASN A 250 28.67 -15.06 48.10
N ILE A 251 29.87 -14.96 48.62
CA ILE A 251 31.02 -15.74 48.24
C ILE A 251 31.66 -16.30 49.53
N ASN A 252 31.62 -17.62 49.73
CA ASN A 252 32.30 -18.27 50.89
C ASN A 252 32.12 -17.51 52.22
N ASN A 253 30.90 -17.12 52.58
CA ASN A 253 30.51 -16.32 53.73
C ASN A 253 30.91 -14.83 53.71
N ASN A 254 31.53 -14.34 52.66
CA ASN A 254 31.78 -12.91 52.43
C ASN A 254 30.77 -12.33 51.45
N GLN A 255 30.37 -11.07 51.66
CA GLN A 255 29.47 -10.35 50.75
C GLN A 255 30.27 -9.32 49.95
N VAL A 256 30.24 -9.46 48.62
CA VAL A 256 30.84 -8.51 47.68
C VAL A 256 29.74 -7.78 46.94
N SER A 257 29.84 -6.47 46.75
CA SER A 257 28.86 -5.70 45.95
C SER A 257 29.14 -5.81 44.45
N LEU A 258 28.09 -5.81 43.65
CA LEU A 258 28.22 -5.88 42.19
C LEU A 258 29.09 -4.73 41.66
N GLY A 259 29.01 -3.55 42.24
CA GLY A 259 29.80 -2.37 41.83
C GLY A 259 31.30 -2.52 42.09
N GLU A 260 31.76 -3.48 42.97
CA GLU A 260 33.18 -3.78 43.21
C GLU A 260 33.78 -4.69 42.12
N ILE A 261 32.94 -5.52 41.51
CA ILE A 261 33.35 -6.52 40.52
C ILE A 261 32.93 -6.18 39.06
N ALA A 262 32.07 -5.19 38.89
CA ALA A 262 31.60 -4.78 37.57
C ALA A 262 31.44 -3.26 37.47
N GLU A 263 31.75 -2.72 36.32
CA GLU A 263 31.40 -1.32 35.99
C GLU A 263 29.96 -1.27 35.48
N ILE A 264 29.15 -0.35 36.01
CA ILE A 264 27.74 -0.19 35.60
C ILE A 264 27.57 1.16 34.92
N LYS A 265 27.29 1.11 33.63
CA LYS A 265 27.07 2.27 32.76
C LYS A 265 25.62 2.34 32.32
N THR A 266 25.11 3.55 32.18
CA THR A 266 23.85 3.77 31.46
C THR A 266 24.19 4.30 30.08
N THR A 267 23.84 3.54 29.04
CA THR A 267 24.09 3.89 27.63
C THR A 267 22.78 4.16 26.91
N ASN A 268 22.85 4.95 25.87
CA ASN A 268 21.75 5.16 24.95
C ASN A 268 22.06 4.38 23.67
N HIS A 269 21.20 3.44 23.32
CA HIS A 269 21.36 2.60 22.14
C HIS A 269 20.29 2.94 21.10
N PRO A 270 20.66 3.17 19.82
CA PRO A 270 19.71 3.49 18.75
C PRO A 270 18.86 2.31 18.29
N GLY A 271 18.94 1.16 19.00
CA GLY A 271 18.33 -0.09 18.49
C GLY A 271 19.04 -0.59 17.22
N ASP A 272 18.29 -1.27 16.36
CA ASP A 272 18.80 -1.83 15.09
C ASP A 272 18.67 -0.86 13.90
N GLY A 273 18.21 0.39 14.13
CA GLY A 273 18.01 1.36 13.05
C GLY A 273 18.09 2.81 13.46
N ILE A 274 18.49 3.65 12.51
CA ILE A 274 18.62 5.10 12.66
C ILE A 274 17.80 5.78 11.58
N PHE A 275 17.12 6.87 11.93
CA PHE A 275 16.46 7.74 10.96
C PHE A 275 17.21 9.06 10.83
N ILE A 276 17.39 9.51 9.58
CA ILE A 276 18.05 10.79 9.24
C ILE A 276 17.10 11.60 8.38
N TYR A 277 17.03 12.90 8.64
CA TYR A 277 16.31 13.88 7.85
C TYR A 277 17.23 15.06 7.54
N ASN A 278 17.39 15.39 6.25
CA ASN A 278 18.27 16.44 5.76
C ASN A 278 19.64 16.48 6.47
N GLY A 279 20.31 15.31 6.54
CA GLY A 279 21.63 15.15 7.15
C GLY A 279 21.67 15.12 8.68
N SER A 280 20.59 15.43 9.35
CA SER A 280 20.48 15.42 10.81
C SER A 280 19.78 14.16 11.31
N ARG A 281 20.22 13.68 12.48
CA ARG A 281 19.52 12.55 13.14
C ARG A 281 18.14 13.01 13.59
N ALA A 282 17.11 12.26 13.24
CA ALA A 282 15.72 12.61 13.48
C ALA A 282 14.91 11.41 14.00
N ILE A 283 13.70 11.68 14.47
CA ILE A 283 12.69 10.67 14.79
C ILE A 283 11.60 10.77 13.74
N SER A 284 11.17 9.65 13.19
CA SER A 284 10.08 9.58 12.23
C SER A 284 8.82 9.05 12.89
N MET A 285 7.68 9.73 12.64
CA MET A 285 6.35 9.29 13.06
C MET A 285 5.46 9.11 11.84
N ALA A 286 4.92 7.90 11.66
CA ALA A 286 3.92 7.58 10.65
C ALA A 286 2.53 7.78 11.25
N VAL A 287 1.71 8.64 10.65
CA VAL A 287 0.37 8.98 11.16
C VAL A 287 -0.68 8.26 10.32
N TYR A 288 -1.54 7.48 10.98
CA TYR A 288 -2.60 6.69 10.36
C TYR A 288 -3.98 7.25 10.74
N LYS A 289 -4.87 7.37 9.76
CA LYS A 289 -6.22 7.89 9.96
C LYS A 289 -7.23 6.81 10.29
N HIS A 290 -8.34 7.19 10.91
CA HIS A 290 -9.54 6.37 10.93
C HIS A 290 -10.19 6.27 9.54
N MET A 291 -10.91 5.17 9.29
CA MET A 291 -11.50 4.85 7.98
C MET A 291 -12.45 5.96 7.49
N ASP A 292 -13.27 6.49 8.40
CA ASP A 292 -14.30 7.50 8.11
C ASP A 292 -13.78 8.95 8.20
N ALA A 293 -12.52 9.14 8.56
CA ALA A 293 -11.96 10.46 8.77
C ALA A 293 -11.65 11.17 7.44
N ARG A 294 -12.02 12.46 7.39
CA ARG A 294 -11.71 13.33 6.24
C ARG A 294 -10.25 13.75 6.27
N ILE A 295 -9.49 13.32 5.28
CA ILE A 295 -8.04 13.56 5.21
C ILE A 295 -7.72 15.07 5.19
N GLU A 296 -8.51 15.89 4.49
CA GLU A 296 -8.30 17.35 4.40
C GLU A 296 -8.29 18.02 5.79
N LYS A 297 -9.22 17.65 6.67
CA LYS A 297 -9.31 18.21 8.02
C LYS A 297 -8.21 17.75 8.97
N ILE A 298 -7.67 16.55 8.72
CA ILE A 298 -6.56 16.02 9.52
C ILE A 298 -5.31 16.89 9.34
N GLY A 299 -4.98 17.21 8.08
CA GLY A 299 -3.81 18.04 7.76
C GLY A 299 -3.82 19.37 8.51
N GLU A 300 -4.95 20.12 8.45
CA GLU A 300 -5.09 21.43 9.11
C GLU A 300 -5.00 21.33 10.65
N ARG A 301 -5.68 20.34 11.26
CA ARG A 301 -5.64 20.14 12.72
C ARG A 301 -4.25 19.79 13.23
N ILE A 302 -3.52 19.00 12.48
CA ILE A 302 -2.15 18.63 12.86
C ILE A 302 -1.20 19.80 12.69
N ASP A 303 -1.38 20.67 11.69
CA ASP A 303 -0.59 21.89 11.55
C ASP A 303 -0.74 22.82 12.74
N VAL A 304 -1.93 22.89 13.33
CA VAL A 304 -2.15 23.63 14.59
C VAL A 304 -1.35 22.99 15.72
N ILE A 305 -1.43 21.66 15.88
CA ILE A 305 -0.71 20.96 16.95
C ILE A 305 0.81 21.08 16.77
N ILE A 306 1.32 20.98 15.54
CA ILE A 306 2.74 21.15 15.25
C ILE A 306 3.19 22.56 15.65
N ARG A 307 2.46 23.58 15.25
CA ARG A 307 2.76 24.97 15.62
C ARG A 307 2.75 25.20 17.12
N ASP A 308 1.78 24.64 17.83
CA ASP A 308 1.70 24.72 19.29
C ASP A 308 2.91 24.05 19.97
N ILE A 309 3.30 22.86 19.49
CA ILE A 309 4.45 22.13 20.06
C ILE A 309 5.75 22.87 19.77
N GLN A 310 5.94 23.39 18.54
CA GLN A 310 7.14 24.13 18.17
C GLN A 310 7.25 25.47 18.89
N SER A 311 6.12 26.19 19.09
CA SER A 311 6.13 27.44 19.84
C SER A 311 6.52 27.23 21.30
N ALA A 312 6.11 26.11 21.91
CA ALA A 312 6.50 25.73 23.26
C ALA A 312 7.92 25.15 23.34
N ASN A 313 8.48 24.66 22.24
CA ASN A 313 9.81 24.04 22.17
C ASN A 313 10.55 24.49 20.90
N PRO A 314 11.08 25.72 20.87
CA PRO A 314 11.70 26.30 19.66
C PRO A 314 12.97 25.57 19.20
N ASN A 315 13.55 24.73 20.05
CA ASN A 315 14.75 23.95 19.76
C ASN A 315 14.44 22.61 19.05
N ILE A 316 13.17 22.35 18.69
CA ILE A 316 12.72 21.14 17.97
C ILE A 316 12.02 21.58 16.69
N ILE A 317 12.45 21.03 15.57
CA ILE A 317 11.81 21.23 14.26
C ILE A 317 10.97 20.02 13.96
N ILE A 318 9.70 20.22 13.59
CA ILE A 318 8.78 19.17 13.17
C ILE A 318 8.33 19.49 11.74
N GLU A 319 8.64 18.62 10.80
CA GLU A 319 8.30 18.78 9.40
C GLU A 319 7.48 17.61 8.89
N LYS A 320 6.57 17.88 7.95
CA LYS A 320 5.79 16.84 7.29
C LYS A 320 6.52 16.32 6.07
N GLU A 321 6.55 15.02 5.90
CA GLU A 321 7.08 14.33 4.73
C GLU A 321 6.03 13.43 4.10
N ARG A 322 6.17 13.18 2.80
CA ARG A 322 5.29 12.26 2.06
C ARG A 322 3.82 12.52 2.36
N ASP A 323 3.45 13.79 2.28
CA ASP A 323 2.12 14.25 2.65
C ASP A 323 1.10 13.87 1.57
N GLN A 324 0.33 12.82 1.86
CA GLN A 324 -0.73 12.35 0.98
C GLN A 324 -1.96 13.28 0.99
N THR A 325 -2.08 14.18 1.97
CA THR A 325 -3.16 15.16 2.00
C THR A 325 -3.03 16.15 0.85
N GLN A 326 -1.80 16.53 0.50
CA GLN A 326 -1.53 17.41 -0.64
C GLN A 326 -1.86 16.72 -1.97
N LEU A 327 -1.46 15.44 -2.14
CA LEU A 327 -1.80 14.66 -3.32
C LEU A 327 -3.32 14.49 -3.47
N LEU A 328 -4.01 14.22 -2.35
CA LEU A 328 -5.47 14.11 -2.34
C LEU A 328 -6.12 15.43 -2.71
N SER A 329 -5.75 16.54 -2.03
CA SER A 329 -6.36 17.85 -2.29
C SER A 329 -6.15 18.25 -3.75
N PHE A 330 -4.93 18.12 -4.27
CA PHE A 330 -4.62 18.40 -5.67
C PHE A 330 -5.45 17.54 -6.63
N SER A 331 -5.57 16.23 -6.37
CA SER A 331 -6.37 15.33 -7.22
C SER A 331 -7.85 15.67 -7.16
N MET A 332 -8.39 15.92 -5.95
CA MET A 332 -9.80 16.26 -5.75
C MET A 332 -10.14 17.63 -6.35
N ASP A 333 -9.27 18.63 -6.19
CA ASP A 333 -9.47 19.96 -6.74
C ASP A 333 -9.38 19.96 -8.27
N ASN A 334 -8.49 19.14 -8.82
CA ASN A 334 -8.43 18.91 -10.27
C ASN A 334 -9.73 18.27 -10.79
N LEU A 335 -10.26 17.24 -10.10
CA LEU A 335 -11.51 16.62 -10.50
C LEU A 335 -12.72 17.53 -10.33
N LYS A 336 -12.80 18.29 -9.23
CA LYS A 336 -13.84 19.33 -9.02
C LYS A 336 -13.77 20.39 -10.11
N SER A 337 -12.57 20.85 -10.46
CA SER A 337 -12.35 21.81 -11.55
C SER A 337 -12.75 21.22 -12.90
N THR A 338 -12.38 19.97 -13.17
CA THR A 338 -12.77 19.25 -14.40
C THR A 338 -14.27 19.07 -14.49
N LEU A 339 -14.96 18.74 -13.37
CA LEU A 339 -16.40 18.66 -13.29
C LEU A 339 -17.04 20.02 -13.59
N ALA A 340 -16.54 21.10 -13.01
CA ALA A 340 -17.04 22.46 -13.21
C ALA A 340 -16.80 22.93 -14.68
N ILE A 341 -15.62 22.68 -15.24
CA ILE A 341 -15.31 22.99 -16.64
C ILE A 341 -16.18 22.16 -17.57
N GLY A 342 -16.33 20.86 -17.31
CA GLY A 342 -17.19 19.97 -18.09
C GLY A 342 -18.65 20.44 -18.08
N LEU A 343 -19.18 20.81 -16.92
CA LEU A 343 -20.52 21.37 -16.78
C LEU A 343 -20.66 22.70 -17.54
N PHE A 344 -19.68 23.59 -17.42
CA PHE A 344 -19.67 24.88 -18.14
C PHE A 344 -19.63 24.70 -19.64
N LEU A 345 -18.75 23.84 -20.16
CA LEU A 345 -18.68 23.53 -21.61
C LEU A 345 -19.99 22.91 -22.10
N ALA A 346 -20.56 21.99 -21.34
CA ALA A 346 -21.83 21.37 -21.65
C ALA A 346 -22.97 22.42 -21.76
N ILE A 347 -23.04 23.37 -20.84
CA ILE A 347 -23.98 24.48 -20.89
C ILE A 347 -23.75 25.34 -22.16
N ILE A 348 -22.50 25.68 -22.48
CA ILE A 348 -22.17 26.43 -23.71
C ILE A 348 -22.63 25.69 -24.96
N ILE A 349 -22.38 24.38 -25.05
CA ILE A 349 -22.80 23.57 -26.19
C ILE A 349 -24.33 23.57 -26.34
N VAL A 350 -25.07 23.45 -25.24
CA VAL A 350 -26.54 23.53 -25.22
C VAL A 350 -27.01 24.89 -25.77
N PHE A 351 -26.38 25.99 -25.37
CA PHE A 351 -26.70 27.32 -25.87
C PHE A 351 -26.42 27.45 -27.38
N LEU A 352 -25.33 26.87 -27.86
CA LEU A 352 -24.97 26.88 -29.29
C LEU A 352 -25.95 26.06 -30.15
N ILE A 353 -26.37 24.90 -29.64
CA ILE A 353 -27.26 23.98 -30.39
C ILE A 353 -28.70 24.48 -30.40
N MET A 354 -29.24 24.86 -29.22
CA MET A 354 -30.66 25.21 -29.13
C MET A 354 -31.00 26.60 -29.66
N LYS A 355 -30.02 27.50 -29.82
CA LYS A 355 -30.20 28.86 -30.34
C LYS A 355 -31.32 29.68 -29.71
N ASN A 356 -31.88 29.23 -28.62
CA ASN A 356 -32.95 29.87 -27.86
C ASN A 356 -32.56 29.98 -26.38
N PHE A 357 -32.34 31.18 -25.91
CA PHE A 357 -31.86 31.44 -24.56
C PHE A 357 -32.76 30.84 -23.48
N ARG A 358 -34.10 30.93 -23.60
CA ARG A 358 -35.00 30.39 -22.59
C ARG A 358 -34.96 28.86 -22.51
N LEU A 359 -34.93 28.17 -23.68
CA LEU A 359 -34.85 26.71 -23.75
C LEU A 359 -33.48 26.21 -23.23
N SER A 360 -32.40 26.87 -23.62
CA SER A 360 -31.08 26.55 -23.14
C SER A 360 -30.94 26.71 -21.64
N LEU A 361 -31.59 27.73 -21.05
CA LEU A 361 -31.57 27.97 -19.61
C LEU A 361 -32.30 26.85 -18.85
N ILE A 362 -33.40 26.29 -19.37
CA ILE A 362 -34.13 25.17 -18.76
C ILE A 362 -33.21 23.94 -18.65
N VAL A 363 -32.50 23.58 -19.74
CA VAL A 363 -31.55 22.47 -19.75
C VAL A 363 -30.40 22.76 -18.79
N SER A 364 -29.84 23.97 -18.88
CA SER A 364 -28.69 24.39 -18.07
C SER A 364 -28.96 24.36 -16.56
N VAL A 365 -30.19 24.57 -16.13
CA VAL A 365 -30.60 24.50 -14.73
C VAL A 365 -30.86 23.04 -14.30
N SER A 366 -31.39 22.19 -15.19
CA SER A 366 -31.72 20.79 -14.83
C SER A 366 -30.48 19.95 -14.49
N VAL A 367 -29.34 20.18 -15.14
CA VAL A 367 -28.11 19.37 -14.95
C VAL A 367 -27.47 19.58 -13.57
N PRO A 368 -27.21 20.83 -13.10
CA PRO A 368 -26.71 21.03 -11.74
C PRO A 368 -27.67 20.49 -10.67
N ILE A 369 -28.98 20.64 -10.86
CA ILE A 369 -29.98 20.07 -9.95
C ILE A 369 -29.81 18.54 -9.86
N SER A 370 -29.74 17.87 -11.01
CA SER A 370 -29.55 16.42 -11.07
C SER A 370 -28.25 16.00 -10.37
N LEU A 371 -27.17 16.74 -10.58
CA LEU A 371 -25.88 16.46 -9.98
C LEU A 371 -25.88 16.59 -8.45
N ILE A 372 -26.53 17.64 -7.92
CA ILE A 372 -26.68 17.84 -6.46
C ILE A 372 -27.51 16.71 -5.85
N ILE A 373 -28.59 16.32 -6.49
CA ILE A 373 -29.46 15.25 -6.01
C ILE A 373 -28.78 13.87 -6.16
N ALA A 374 -27.87 13.70 -7.12
CA ALA A 374 -27.10 12.49 -7.27
C ALA A 374 -26.24 12.20 -6.00
N PHE A 375 -25.73 13.23 -5.29
CA PHE A 375 -25.04 13.02 -4.02
C PHE A 375 -25.91 12.37 -2.94
N LEU A 376 -27.23 12.67 -2.94
CA LEU A 376 -28.16 11.98 -2.06
C LEU A 376 -28.26 10.48 -2.41
N GLY A 377 -28.34 10.18 -3.71
CA GLY A 377 -28.34 8.81 -4.19
C GLY A 377 -27.05 8.06 -3.83
N LEU A 378 -25.89 8.70 -3.95
CA LEU A 378 -24.59 8.13 -3.53
C LEU A 378 -24.56 7.84 -2.02
N LYS A 379 -25.12 8.74 -1.20
CA LYS A 379 -25.22 8.52 0.25
C LYS A 379 -26.11 7.33 0.60
N ILE A 380 -27.23 7.16 -0.09
CA ILE A 380 -28.12 6.00 0.08
C ILE A 380 -27.40 4.71 -0.35
N ALA A 381 -26.61 4.76 -1.44
CA ALA A 381 -25.80 3.64 -1.92
C ALA A 381 -24.56 3.34 -1.05
N GLY A 382 -24.23 4.18 -0.07
CA GLY A 382 -23.07 4.01 0.79
C GLY A 382 -21.73 4.32 0.11
N ILE A 383 -21.72 5.10 -0.98
CA ILE A 383 -20.53 5.42 -1.77
C ILE A 383 -19.90 6.73 -1.26
N SER A 384 -18.58 6.70 -1.02
CA SER A 384 -17.80 7.88 -0.64
C SER A 384 -17.51 8.79 -1.84
N ILE A 385 -17.23 10.06 -1.55
CA ILE A 385 -16.66 10.96 -2.56
C ILE A 385 -15.18 10.62 -2.71
N ASN A 386 -14.83 9.98 -3.82
CA ASN A 386 -13.45 9.58 -4.13
C ASN A 386 -13.15 9.86 -5.62
N ILE A 387 -11.90 9.64 -6.04
CA ILE A 387 -11.49 9.88 -7.43
C ILE A 387 -12.37 9.10 -8.42
N ILE A 388 -12.74 7.88 -8.07
CA ILE A 388 -13.51 6.99 -8.94
C ILE A 388 -14.98 7.46 -9.05
N SER A 389 -15.63 7.77 -7.91
CA SER A 389 -17.01 8.29 -7.91
C SER A 389 -17.12 9.65 -8.58
N LEU A 390 -16.14 10.56 -8.35
CA LEU A 390 -16.13 11.86 -9.05
C LEU A 390 -15.90 11.71 -10.55
N SER A 391 -15.04 10.79 -10.99
CA SER A 391 -14.91 10.51 -12.43
C SER A 391 -16.21 9.97 -13.02
N GLY A 392 -16.95 9.12 -12.29
CA GLY A 392 -18.29 8.68 -12.67
C GLY A 392 -19.29 9.84 -12.82
N LEU A 393 -19.26 10.82 -11.91
CA LEU A 393 -20.08 12.02 -12.03
C LEU A 393 -19.70 12.88 -13.24
N ILE A 394 -18.40 13.03 -13.53
CA ILE A 394 -17.91 13.75 -14.72
C ILE A 394 -18.47 13.11 -16.00
N PHE A 395 -18.38 11.78 -16.13
CA PHE A 395 -18.99 11.05 -17.24
C PHE A 395 -20.49 11.27 -17.32
N SER A 396 -21.16 11.25 -16.18
CA SER A 396 -22.63 11.39 -16.12
C SER A 396 -23.14 12.76 -16.61
N VAL A 397 -22.34 13.84 -16.46
CA VAL A 397 -22.76 15.19 -16.89
C VAL A 397 -23.13 15.22 -18.36
N GLY A 398 -22.35 14.60 -19.23
CA GLY A 398 -22.69 14.48 -20.67
C GLY A 398 -24.01 13.73 -20.90
N LEU A 399 -24.18 12.60 -20.22
CA LEU A 399 -25.37 11.75 -20.35
C LEU A 399 -26.65 12.39 -19.77
N MET A 400 -26.51 13.23 -18.73
CA MET A 400 -27.64 13.95 -18.12
C MET A 400 -28.26 14.98 -19.06
N ILE A 401 -27.46 15.59 -19.92
CA ILE A 401 -27.90 16.65 -20.84
C ILE A 401 -28.79 16.06 -21.91
N ASP A 402 -28.49 14.88 -22.42
CA ASP A 402 -29.21 14.24 -23.51
C ASP A 402 -30.69 14.02 -23.18
N ASN A 403 -30.98 13.50 -21.98
CA ASN A 403 -32.37 13.34 -21.52
C ASN A 403 -33.14 14.65 -21.53
N SER A 404 -32.48 15.75 -21.12
CA SER A 404 -33.09 17.07 -21.08
C SER A 404 -33.36 17.66 -22.48
N ILE A 405 -32.40 17.47 -23.40
CA ILE A 405 -32.52 17.93 -24.81
C ILE A 405 -33.68 17.22 -25.51
N ILE A 406 -33.75 15.88 -25.37
CA ILE A 406 -34.80 15.08 -26.05
C ILE A 406 -36.18 15.50 -25.61
N ILE A 407 -36.42 15.70 -24.29
CA ILE A 407 -37.72 16.14 -23.77
C ILE A 407 -38.08 17.53 -24.30
N ILE A 408 -37.14 18.49 -24.25
CA ILE A 408 -37.41 19.86 -24.71
C ILE A 408 -37.67 19.92 -26.21
N ASP A 409 -36.88 19.20 -27.00
CA ASP A 409 -37.04 19.22 -28.47
C ASP A 409 -38.35 18.60 -28.89
N ASN A 410 -38.80 17.53 -28.25
CA ASN A 410 -40.10 16.94 -28.51
C ASN A 410 -41.26 17.82 -28.04
N ILE A 411 -41.14 18.45 -26.85
CA ILE A 411 -42.16 19.46 -26.43
C ILE A 411 -42.23 20.62 -27.43
N LYS A 412 -41.09 21.14 -27.90
CA LYS A 412 -41.01 22.22 -28.88
C LYS A 412 -41.68 21.84 -30.23
N GLN A 413 -41.45 20.58 -30.69
CA GLN A 413 -42.09 20.08 -31.90
C GLN A 413 -43.63 20.05 -31.79
N HIS A 414 -44.14 19.53 -30.68
CA HIS A 414 -45.57 19.53 -30.40
C HIS A 414 -46.14 20.96 -30.21
N HIS A 415 -45.38 21.87 -29.60
CA HIS A 415 -45.79 23.27 -29.45
C HIS A 415 -45.90 24.01 -30.76
N GLY A 416 -45.11 23.61 -31.77
CA GLY A 416 -45.22 24.12 -33.16
C GLY A 416 -46.47 23.66 -33.92
N ILE A 417 -47.10 22.57 -33.47
CA ILE A 417 -48.28 21.97 -34.11
C ILE A 417 -49.57 22.36 -33.34
N GLN A 418 -49.51 22.49 -32.02
CA GLN A 418 -50.65 22.70 -31.12
C GLN A 418 -50.64 24.11 -30.52
N SER A 419 -51.79 24.75 -30.49
CA SER A 419 -51.93 26.09 -29.94
C SER A 419 -51.96 26.15 -28.38
N ASP A 420 -52.26 25.04 -27.71
CA ASP A 420 -52.25 24.97 -26.24
C ASP A 420 -50.95 24.37 -25.72
N ILE A 421 -50.21 25.18 -24.94
CA ILE A 421 -48.94 24.82 -24.32
C ILE A 421 -49.08 23.61 -23.40
N SER A 422 -50.15 23.49 -22.66
CA SER A 422 -50.33 22.41 -21.66
C SER A 422 -50.52 21.06 -22.37
N THR A 423 -51.24 21.02 -23.49
CA THR A 423 -51.40 19.80 -24.30
C THR A 423 -50.12 19.46 -25.04
N ALA A 424 -49.39 20.44 -25.58
CA ALA A 424 -48.10 20.23 -26.23
C ALA A 424 -47.07 19.64 -25.26
N ILE A 425 -46.98 20.15 -24.03
CA ILE A 425 -46.10 19.62 -23.02
C ILE A 425 -46.49 18.18 -22.64
N LEU A 426 -47.80 17.93 -22.46
CA LEU A 426 -48.30 16.61 -22.07
C LEU A 426 -48.02 15.55 -23.15
N MET A 427 -48.29 15.84 -24.42
CA MET A 427 -48.02 14.94 -25.52
C MET A 427 -46.55 14.74 -25.74
N GLY A 428 -45.77 15.83 -25.84
CA GLY A 428 -44.37 15.79 -26.11
C GLY A 428 -43.55 15.06 -25.00
N THR A 429 -43.96 15.21 -23.75
CA THR A 429 -43.26 14.47 -22.63
C THR A 429 -43.66 12.99 -22.61
N ASN A 430 -44.97 12.67 -22.72
CA ASN A 430 -45.42 11.27 -22.66
C ASN A 430 -44.88 10.40 -23.78
N GLU A 431 -44.70 10.96 -24.95
CA GLU A 431 -44.18 10.24 -26.11
C GLU A 431 -42.72 9.75 -25.89
N VAL A 432 -41.88 10.55 -25.24
CA VAL A 432 -40.46 10.28 -25.08
C VAL A 432 -40.12 9.55 -23.77
N ILE A 433 -41.03 9.43 -22.81
CA ILE A 433 -40.76 8.75 -21.53
C ILE A 433 -40.32 7.29 -21.74
N ARG A 434 -41.02 6.52 -22.57
CA ARG A 434 -40.66 5.12 -22.83
C ARG A 434 -39.32 4.97 -23.53
N PRO A 435 -38.99 5.69 -24.62
CA PRO A 435 -37.66 5.70 -25.19
C PRO A 435 -36.56 6.09 -24.22
N LEU A 436 -36.78 7.13 -23.40
CA LEU A 436 -35.80 7.58 -22.42
C LEU A 436 -35.54 6.55 -21.32
N ILE A 437 -36.55 5.86 -20.82
CA ILE A 437 -36.38 4.76 -19.86
C ILE A 437 -35.58 3.62 -20.52
N SER A 438 -35.88 3.28 -21.76
CA SER A 438 -35.18 2.25 -22.48
C SER A 438 -33.71 2.61 -22.73
N SER A 439 -33.44 3.84 -23.19
CA SER A 439 -32.08 4.36 -23.37
C SER A 439 -31.27 4.36 -22.03
N MET A 440 -31.91 4.80 -20.95
CA MET A 440 -31.28 4.73 -19.62
C MET A 440 -30.96 3.28 -19.22
N LEU A 441 -31.88 2.33 -19.46
CA LEU A 441 -31.65 0.92 -19.16
C LEU A 441 -30.53 0.31 -20.01
N THR A 442 -30.44 0.65 -21.32
CA THR A 442 -29.34 0.20 -22.19
C THR A 442 -28.01 0.74 -21.70
N THR A 443 -27.93 2.01 -21.34
CA THR A 443 -26.72 2.61 -20.80
C THR A 443 -26.32 1.98 -19.45
N CYS A 444 -27.26 1.79 -18.53
CA CYS A 444 -27.00 1.10 -17.25
C CYS A 444 -26.58 -0.37 -17.45
N ALA A 445 -27.15 -1.07 -18.43
CA ALA A 445 -26.83 -2.47 -18.70
C ALA A 445 -25.38 -2.71 -19.10
N VAL A 446 -24.73 -1.72 -19.69
CA VAL A 446 -23.29 -1.78 -20.01
C VAL A 446 -22.40 -1.75 -18.76
N PHE A 447 -22.89 -1.11 -17.68
CA PHE A 447 -22.16 -1.04 -16.43
C PHE A 447 -22.36 -2.26 -15.53
N ILE A 448 -23.46 -3.02 -15.69
CA ILE A 448 -23.73 -4.21 -14.88
C ILE A 448 -22.61 -5.27 -14.97
N PRO A 449 -22.07 -5.61 -16.13
CA PRO A 449 -20.98 -6.58 -16.21
C PRO A 449 -19.67 -6.10 -15.56
N LEU A 450 -19.44 -4.79 -15.40
CA LEU A 450 -18.28 -4.27 -14.69
C LEU A 450 -18.30 -4.64 -13.20
N ILE A 451 -19.49 -4.85 -12.65
CA ILE A 451 -19.68 -5.31 -11.27
C ILE A 451 -19.17 -6.75 -11.08
N SER A 452 -19.15 -7.56 -12.15
CA SER A 452 -18.68 -8.94 -12.12
C SER A 452 -17.17 -9.10 -12.31
N LEU A 453 -16.44 -8.00 -12.58
CA LEU A 453 -14.98 -8.04 -12.61
C LEU A 453 -14.44 -8.57 -11.30
N SER A 454 -13.47 -9.47 -11.39
CA SER A 454 -12.81 -10.01 -10.22
C SER A 454 -11.74 -9.05 -9.72
N GLY A 455 -11.34 -9.24 -8.48
CA GLY A 455 -10.19 -8.56 -7.95
C GLY A 455 -10.41 -7.10 -7.57
N LEU A 456 -9.31 -6.41 -7.48
CA LEU A 456 -9.25 -4.99 -7.09
C LEU A 456 -9.93 -4.09 -8.15
N SER A 457 -9.82 -4.45 -9.42
CA SER A 457 -10.47 -3.71 -10.51
C SER A 457 -11.98 -3.72 -10.38
N GLY A 458 -12.59 -4.85 -10.03
CA GLY A 458 -14.03 -4.96 -9.78
C GLY A 458 -14.49 -4.06 -8.64
N ALA A 459 -13.75 -4.05 -7.54
CA ALA A 459 -14.09 -3.21 -6.38
C ALA A 459 -14.00 -1.70 -6.67
N LEU A 460 -13.05 -1.28 -7.54
CA LEU A 460 -12.95 0.11 -7.99
C LEU A 460 -14.10 0.50 -8.91
N PHE A 461 -14.39 -0.34 -9.90
CA PHE A 461 -15.41 -0.02 -10.90
C PHE A 461 -16.84 -0.16 -10.37
N TRP A 462 -17.04 -0.89 -9.26
CA TRP A 462 -18.29 -0.89 -8.53
C TRP A 462 -18.77 0.53 -8.20
N ASP A 463 -17.92 1.33 -7.55
CA ASP A 463 -18.26 2.71 -7.18
C ASP A 463 -18.58 3.57 -8.41
N GLN A 464 -17.83 3.40 -9.50
CA GLN A 464 -18.06 4.14 -10.73
C GLN A 464 -19.37 3.74 -11.42
N ALA A 465 -19.61 2.43 -11.57
CA ALA A 465 -20.81 1.89 -12.21
C ALA A 465 -22.09 2.34 -11.46
N ILE A 466 -22.09 2.22 -10.14
CA ILE A 466 -23.22 2.68 -9.31
C ILE A 466 -23.38 4.20 -9.40
N THR A 467 -22.28 4.97 -9.36
CA THR A 467 -22.34 6.42 -9.46
C THR A 467 -22.96 6.88 -10.76
N ILE A 468 -22.56 6.31 -11.90
CA ILE A 468 -23.13 6.63 -13.21
C ILE A 468 -24.61 6.22 -13.24
N SER A 469 -24.92 5.00 -12.80
CA SER A 469 -26.31 4.49 -12.82
C SER A 469 -27.25 5.34 -11.95
N VAL A 470 -26.83 5.69 -10.73
CA VAL A 470 -27.59 6.58 -9.84
C VAL A 470 -27.80 7.95 -10.49
N SER A 471 -26.75 8.51 -11.06
CA SER A 471 -26.78 9.81 -11.70
C SER A 471 -27.74 9.84 -12.91
N LEU A 472 -27.75 8.79 -13.71
CA LEU A 472 -28.66 8.65 -14.86
C LEU A 472 -30.14 8.53 -14.42
N VAL A 473 -30.40 7.70 -13.40
CA VAL A 473 -31.77 7.56 -12.84
C VAL A 473 -32.25 8.91 -12.29
N VAL A 474 -31.43 9.61 -11.52
CA VAL A 474 -31.77 10.94 -10.98
C VAL A 474 -31.99 11.94 -12.10
N SER A 475 -31.13 11.98 -13.12
CA SER A 475 -31.27 12.86 -14.28
C SER A 475 -32.58 12.63 -15.02
N LEU A 476 -32.94 11.38 -15.26
CA LEU A 476 -34.21 11.04 -15.93
C LEU A 476 -35.42 11.53 -15.11
N LEU A 477 -35.42 11.28 -13.79
CA LEU A 477 -36.49 11.72 -12.90
C LEU A 477 -36.61 13.26 -12.89
N ILE A 478 -35.49 13.97 -12.78
CA ILE A 478 -35.47 15.44 -12.80
C ILE A 478 -35.88 15.96 -14.16
N SER A 479 -35.42 15.36 -15.27
CA SER A 479 -35.81 15.78 -16.60
C SER A 479 -37.34 15.65 -16.83
N ILE A 480 -37.94 14.55 -16.39
CA ILE A 480 -39.39 14.35 -16.49
C ILE A 480 -40.18 15.29 -15.58
N MET A 481 -39.66 15.64 -14.40
CA MET A 481 -40.37 16.46 -13.41
C MET A 481 -40.17 17.96 -13.63
N VAL A 482 -38.91 18.38 -13.87
CA VAL A 482 -38.52 19.81 -13.85
C VAL A 482 -38.76 20.47 -15.20
N ILE A 483 -38.38 19.79 -16.28
CA ILE A 483 -38.40 20.37 -17.64
C ILE A 483 -39.82 20.77 -18.07
N PRO A 484 -40.84 19.90 -17.96
CA PRO A 484 -42.21 20.29 -18.34
C PRO A 484 -42.75 21.48 -17.53
N VAL A 485 -42.40 21.53 -16.24
CA VAL A 485 -42.84 22.62 -15.33
C VAL A 485 -42.13 23.94 -15.69
N LEU A 486 -40.78 23.90 -15.90
CA LEU A 486 -40.05 25.11 -16.29
C LEU A 486 -40.43 25.59 -17.70
N TYR A 487 -40.71 24.66 -18.62
CA TYR A 487 -41.18 25.03 -19.95
C TYR A 487 -42.51 25.78 -19.86
N LYS A 488 -43.48 25.31 -19.06
CA LYS A 488 -44.75 25.96 -18.80
C LYS A 488 -44.60 27.37 -18.20
N LEU A 489 -43.61 27.56 -17.31
CA LEU A 489 -43.41 28.81 -16.58
C LEU A 489 -42.64 29.87 -17.40
N LEU A 490 -41.72 29.44 -18.30
CA LEU A 490 -40.79 30.33 -19.00
C LEU A 490 -41.18 30.64 -20.46
N MET A 491 -42.10 29.83 -21.06
CA MET A 491 -42.48 30.02 -22.44
C MET A 491 -43.85 30.66 -22.54
N ASP A 492 -43.91 31.78 -23.29
CA ASP A 492 -45.15 32.51 -23.61
C ASP A 492 -45.93 31.86 -24.74
N HIS A 493 -47.25 32.12 -24.81
CA HIS A 493 -48.17 31.56 -25.80
C HIS A 493 -47.85 31.93 -27.27
N ASN A 494 -46.95 32.88 -27.54
CA ASN A 494 -46.76 33.49 -28.88
C ASN A 494 -45.37 33.25 -29.52
N THR A 495 -44.58 32.28 -29.12
CA THR A 495 -43.24 32.04 -29.72
C THR A 495 -43.23 30.89 -30.70
N SER A 496 -43.84 31.03 -31.86
CA SER A 496 -43.82 30.07 -32.97
C SER A 496 -42.87 30.48 -34.12
N ASN A 497 -41.69 30.97 -33.85
CA ASN A 497 -40.68 31.15 -34.88
C ASN A 497 -39.68 29.98 -34.90
N ILE A 498 -40.03 28.92 -35.62
CA ILE A 498 -39.11 27.87 -35.99
C ILE A 498 -38.21 28.39 -37.13
N THR A 499 -37.10 29.03 -36.80
CA THR A 499 -36.05 29.29 -37.79
C THR A 499 -35.23 28.02 -38.01
N HIS A 500 -35.57 27.27 -39.01
CA HIS A 500 -34.71 26.19 -39.52
C HIS A 500 -33.40 26.79 -40.01
N SER A 501 -32.29 26.34 -39.44
CA SER A 501 -30.95 26.64 -39.96
C SER A 501 -30.73 25.83 -41.25
N SER A 502 -31.16 26.40 -42.37
CA SER A 502 -31.14 25.73 -43.67
C SER A 502 -29.74 25.34 -44.19
N HIS A 503 -28.69 25.99 -43.70
CA HIS A 503 -27.33 25.77 -44.25
C HIS A 503 -26.66 24.48 -43.75
N LEU A 504 -26.79 24.15 -42.52
CA LEU A 504 -26.23 22.87 -41.96
C LEU A 504 -27.00 21.66 -42.48
N LEU A 505 -28.31 21.76 -42.68
CA LEU A 505 -29.13 20.72 -43.25
C LEU A 505 -28.69 20.40 -44.70
N ILE A 506 -28.43 21.43 -45.53
CA ILE A 506 -27.98 21.27 -46.91
C ILE A 506 -26.60 20.59 -46.98
N ILE A 507 -25.68 20.91 -46.04
CA ILE A 507 -24.38 20.25 -45.99
C ILE A 507 -24.55 18.76 -45.61
N TYR A 508 -25.42 18.49 -44.62
CA TYR A 508 -25.71 17.10 -44.21
C TYR A 508 -26.38 16.30 -45.31
N GLU A 509 -27.38 16.82 -45.99
CA GLU A 509 -28.05 16.16 -47.12
C GLU A 509 -27.05 15.81 -48.23
N ARG A 510 -26.17 16.73 -48.62
CA ARG A 510 -25.13 16.47 -49.65
C ARG A 510 -24.14 15.40 -49.20
N ALA A 511 -23.73 15.43 -47.93
CA ALA A 511 -22.85 14.43 -47.39
C ALA A 511 -23.51 13.04 -47.38
N LEU A 512 -24.77 12.96 -46.96
CA LEU A 512 -25.57 11.73 -46.98
C LEU A 512 -25.77 11.18 -48.40
N GLU A 513 -26.13 12.03 -49.37
CA GLU A 513 -26.21 11.66 -50.78
C GLU A 513 -24.90 11.11 -51.33
N THR A 514 -23.77 11.71 -50.96
CA THR A 514 -22.43 11.24 -51.35
C THR A 514 -22.15 9.83 -50.79
N VAL A 515 -22.47 9.58 -49.53
CA VAL A 515 -22.33 8.27 -48.90
C VAL A 515 -23.23 7.23 -49.56
N LEU A 516 -24.49 7.56 -49.80
CA LEU A 516 -25.47 6.65 -50.44
C LEU A 516 -25.11 6.31 -51.89
N ASN A 517 -24.63 7.30 -52.64
CA ASN A 517 -24.21 7.11 -54.03
C ASN A 517 -22.95 6.24 -54.15
N HIS A 518 -22.03 6.33 -53.17
CA HIS A 518 -20.78 5.56 -53.12
C HIS A 518 -20.81 4.45 -52.05
N ARG A 519 -21.99 3.90 -51.74
CA ARG A 519 -22.22 2.92 -50.67
C ARG A 519 -21.23 1.76 -50.62
N LYS A 520 -20.80 1.25 -51.80
CA LYS A 520 -19.81 0.14 -51.85
C LYS A 520 -18.44 0.55 -51.33
N VAL A 521 -18.02 1.78 -51.62
CA VAL A 521 -16.73 2.30 -51.14
C VAL A 521 -16.76 2.51 -49.62
N PHE A 522 -17.83 3.10 -49.10
CA PHE A 522 -17.98 3.32 -47.67
C PHE A 522 -18.11 2.00 -46.89
N LEU A 523 -18.81 0.98 -47.44
CA LEU A 523 -18.86 -0.37 -46.87
C LEU A 523 -17.47 -1.03 -46.84
N LEU A 524 -16.69 -0.90 -47.93
CA LEU A 524 -15.34 -1.42 -47.99
C LEU A 524 -14.42 -0.74 -46.95
N LEU A 525 -14.50 0.60 -46.83
CA LEU A 525 -13.78 1.37 -45.82
C LEU A 525 -14.16 0.90 -44.40
N PHE A 526 -15.44 0.69 -44.12
CA PHE A 526 -15.92 0.21 -42.83
C PHE A 526 -15.34 -1.18 -42.50
N PHE A 527 -15.39 -2.13 -43.44
CA PHE A 527 -14.80 -3.46 -43.21
C PHE A 527 -13.26 -3.42 -43.07
N LEU A 528 -12.58 -2.41 -43.66
CA LEU A 528 -11.15 -2.21 -43.52
C LEU A 528 -10.77 -1.71 -42.12
N LEU A 529 -11.69 -1.07 -41.37
CA LEU A 529 -11.47 -0.65 -40.02
C LEU A 529 -11.30 -1.84 -39.04
N ILE A 530 -11.92 -3.00 -39.31
CA ILE A 530 -11.81 -4.18 -38.45
C ILE A 530 -10.35 -4.66 -38.39
N PRO A 531 -9.65 -5.00 -39.49
CA PRO A 531 -8.25 -5.41 -39.41
C PRO A 531 -7.34 -4.28 -38.93
N LEU A 532 -7.66 -3.01 -39.17
CA LEU A 532 -6.94 -1.87 -38.63
C LEU A 532 -7.05 -1.83 -37.08
N GLY A 533 -8.26 -1.98 -36.55
CA GLY A 533 -8.48 -2.04 -35.09
C GLY A 533 -7.74 -3.19 -34.43
N VAL A 534 -7.76 -4.37 -35.04
CA VAL A 534 -7.01 -5.54 -34.58
C VAL A 534 -5.50 -5.26 -34.62
N SER A 535 -4.99 -4.65 -35.68
CA SER A 535 -3.58 -4.30 -35.79
C SER A 535 -3.17 -3.28 -34.69
N LEU A 536 -3.97 -2.24 -34.50
CA LEU A 536 -3.73 -1.22 -33.46
C LEU A 536 -3.78 -1.81 -32.07
N PHE A 537 -4.66 -2.76 -31.77
CA PHE A 537 -4.71 -3.45 -30.49
C PHE A 537 -3.39 -4.17 -30.17
N PHE A 538 -2.69 -4.72 -31.15
CA PHE A 538 -1.39 -5.34 -30.94
C PHE A 538 -0.23 -4.33 -30.89
N LEU A 539 -0.36 -3.19 -31.55
CA LEU A 539 0.68 -2.14 -31.59
C LEU A 539 0.68 -1.23 -30.35
N VAL A 540 -0.49 -0.98 -29.75
CA VAL A 540 -0.60 -0.13 -28.56
C VAL A 540 0.03 -0.83 -27.36
N GLU A 541 0.86 -0.12 -26.62
CA GLU A 541 1.46 -0.61 -25.36
C GLU A 541 0.39 -0.90 -24.31
N LYS A 542 0.55 -2.03 -23.61
CA LYS A 542 -0.40 -2.49 -22.61
C LYS A 542 0.19 -2.36 -21.23
N GLU A 543 -0.48 -1.60 -20.36
CA GLU A 543 -0.09 -1.40 -18.96
C GLU A 543 -1.27 -1.74 -18.05
N GLN A 544 -0.99 -1.99 -16.76
CA GLN A 544 -2.06 -2.23 -15.79
C GLN A 544 -2.71 -0.89 -15.37
N PHE A 545 -1.89 0.08 -15.02
CA PHE A 545 -2.30 1.43 -14.61
C PHE A 545 -1.42 2.47 -15.30
N PRO A 546 -1.94 3.69 -15.53
CA PRO A 546 -1.15 4.75 -16.12
C PRO A 546 0.03 5.11 -15.19
N PHE A 547 1.19 5.34 -15.78
CA PHE A 547 2.35 5.80 -15.04
C PHE A 547 2.12 7.25 -14.59
N ILE A 548 2.15 7.47 -13.28
CA ILE A 548 2.06 8.81 -12.70
C ILE A 548 3.49 9.27 -12.38
N GLU A 549 3.98 10.24 -13.12
CA GLU A 549 5.26 10.86 -12.82
C GLU A 549 5.22 11.55 -11.45
N GLN A 550 6.13 11.13 -10.58
CA GLN A 550 6.29 11.70 -9.24
C GLN A 550 7.64 12.41 -9.13
N ASN A 551 7.64 13.50 -8.37
CA ASN A 551 8.86 14.21 -8.01
C ASN A 551 9.67 13.50 -6.92
N GLU A 552 9.24 12.30 -6.54
CA GLU A 552 9.81 11.54 -5.45
C GLU A 552 10.30 10.19 -5.95
N PHE A 553 11.37 9.70 -5.36
CA PHE A 553 11.85 8.33 -5.58
C PHE A 553 12.55 7.78 -4.35
N ASN A 554 12.61 6.46 -4.26
CA ASN A 554 13.30 5.76 -3.19
C ASN A 554 14.58 5.10 -3.73
N VAL A 555 15.66 5.19 -2.99
CA VAL A 555 16.91 4.47 -3.25
C VAL A 555 17.09 3.42 -2.16
N LYS A 556 17.03 2.15 -2.53
CA LYS A 556 17.37 1.04 -1.64
C LYS A 556 18.82 0.65 -1.87
N ILE A 557 19.59 0.59 -0.80
CA ILE A 557 21.01 0.20 -0.82
C ILE A 557 21.18 -1.03 0.05
N ASN A 558 21.78 -2.07 -0.52
CA ASN A 558 22.27 -3.23 0.21
C ASN A 558 23.77 -3.31 0.01
N TRP A 559 24.52 -3.22 1.11
CA TRP A 559 25.98 -3.16 1.03
C TRP A 559 26.63 -4.49 0.62
N SER A 560 25.89 -5.59 0.63
CA SER A 560 26.40 -6.97 0.40
C SER A 560 27.53 -7.39 1.37
N GLU A 561 27.91 -6.51 2.27
CA GLU A 561 28.90 -6.69 3.32
C GLU A 561 28.26 -6.55 4.69
N PRO A 562 28.72 -7.25 5.72
CA PRO A 562 28.17 -7.16 7.08
C PRO A 562 28.64 -5.87 7.79
N VAL A 563 28.25 -4.70 7.27
CA VAL A 563 28.62 -3.41 7.87
C VAL A 563 27.83 -3.14 9.16
N THR A 564 28.45 -2.46 10.10
CA THR A 564 27.80 -2.00 11.34
C THR A 564 26.82 -0.88 11.04
N LEU A 565 25.89 -0.63 11.96
CA LEU A 565 24.93 0.47 11.84
C LEU A 565 25.63 1.86 11.74
N ALA A 566 26.73 2.03 12.45
CA ALA A 566 27.54 3.26 12.40
C ALA A 566 28.21 3.45 11.02
N GLU A 567 28.78 2.40 10.46
CA GLU A 567 29.39 2.41 9.13
C GLU A 567 28.34 2.61 8.05
N ASN A 568 27.20 1.92 8.15
CA ASN A 568 26.07 2.11 7.24
C ASN A 568 25.61 3.58 7.23
N ARG A 569 25.47 4.18 8.41
CA ARG A 569 25.17 5.62 8.54
C ARG A 569 26.22 6.49 7.87
N TYR A 570 27.49 6.22 8.13
CA TYR A 570 28.59 6.98 7.55
C TYR A 570 28.54 6.94 6.01
N ARG A 571 28.38 5.77 5.42
CA ARG A 571 28.31 5.56 3.95
C ARG A 571 27.11 6.30 3.35
N VAL A 572 25.92 6.16 3.96
CA VAL A 572 24.70 6.85 3.48
C VAL A 572 24.86 8.36 3.54
N VAL A 573 25.36 8.91 4.65
CA VAL A 573 25.60 10.35 4.78
C VAL A 573 26.65 10.85 3.78
N ALA A 574 27.71 10.07 3.52
CA ALA A 574 28.74 10.41 2.54
C ALA A 574 28.14 10.48 1.11
N ILE A 575 27.31 9.52 0.72
CA ILE A 575 26.61 9.52 -0.57
C ILE A 575 25.73 10.78 -0.68
N LEU A 576 24.88 11.02 0.30
CA LEU A 576 23.93 12.14 0.26
C LEU A 576 24.63 13.49 0.21
N LYS A 577 25.66 13.70 1.02
CA LYS A 577 26.45 14.96 1.00
C LYS A 577 27.19 15.20 -0.31
N SER A 578 27.59 14.13 -1.03
CA SER A 578 28.33 14.28 -2.29
C SER A 578 27.41 14.42 -3.51
N THR A 579 26.16 13.96 -3.43
CA THR A 579 25.28 13.85 -4.60
C THR A 579 24.04 14.73 -4.52
N VAL A 580 23.58 15.09 -3.32
CA VAL A 580 22.34 15.85 -3.11
C VAL A 580 22.69 17.20 -2.48
N SER A 581 22.28 18.30 -3.12
CA SER A 581 22.35 19.64 -2.53
C SER A 581 21.00 19.99 -1.89
N ASP A 582 21.01 20.76 -0.81
CA ASP A 582 19.80 21.18 -0.09
C ASP A 582 18.85 22.03 -0.97
N GLU A 583 19.37 22.64 -2.06
CA GLU A 583 18.55 23.38 -3.02
C GLU A 583 17.84 22.49 -4.06
N ASP A 584 18.28 21.24 -4.21
CA ASP A 584 17.78 20.34 -5.26
C ASP A 584 16.72 19.37 -4.76
N ALA A 585 16.86 18.89 -3.52
CA ALA A 585 15.96 17.88 -2.96
C ALA A 585 15.97 17.86 -1.43
N ILE A 586 14.84 17.47 -0.88
CA ILE A 586 14.66 17.09 0.53
C ILE A 586 14.82 15.59 0.62
N TYR A 587 15.50 15.08 1.63
CA TYR A 587 15.70 13.66 1.78
C TYR A 587 15.55 13.16 3.21
N SER A 588 15.03 11.94 3.31
CA SER A 588 15.01 11.19 4.55
C SER A 588 15.58 9.77 4.35
N ALA A 589 16.24 9.23 5.33
CA ALA A 589 16.88 7.92 5.23
C ALA A 589 16.59 7.05 6.46
N ASN A 590 16.05 5.86 6.22
CA ASN A 590 15.97 4.77 7.18
C ASN A 590 17.20 3.89 7.01
N ILE A 591 18.07 3.83 8.00
CA ILE A 591 19.34 3.11 7.99
C ILE A 591 19.24 1.94 8.98
N GLY A 592 19.44 0.71 8.50
CA GLY A 592 19.21 -0.49 9.28
C GLY A 592 17.72 -0.86 9.39
N LYS A 593 17.31 -1.55 10.46
CA LYS A 593 15.94 -2.00 10.66
C LYS A 593 15.01 -0.85 11.04
N SER A 594 13.91 -0.71 10.32
CA SER A 594 12.84 0.22 10.71
C SER A 594 12.04 -0.35 11.89
N SER A 595 11.73 0.48 12.88
CA SER A 595 10.92 0.10 14.04
C SER A 595 9.41 0.23 13.80
N PHE A 596 8.97 0.65 12.62
CA PHE A 596 7.55 0.78 12.30
C PHE A 596 6.83 -0.58 12.33
N GLN A 597 5.71 -0.64 13.05
CA GLN A 597 4.94 -1.88 13.26
C GLN A 597 4.09 -2.26 12.06
N LEU A 598 3.49 -1.27 11.36
CA LEU A 598 2.58 -1.51 10.25
C LEU A 598 3.23 -1.52 8.86
N GLN A 599 4.49 -1.09 8.74
CA GLN A 599 5.16 -1.11 7.44
C GLN A 599 5.50 -2.52 6.98
N LYS A 600 5.14 -2.85 5.75
CA LYS A 600 5.50 -4.13 5.09
C LYS A 600 7.00 -4.28 4.82
N ASP A 601 7.76 -3.20 4.76
CA ASP A 601 9.21 -3.22 4.47
C ASP A 601 10.09 -3.48 5.72
N SER A 602 9.55 -4.17 6.75
CA SER A 602 10.29 -4.56 7.96
C SER A 602 11.44 -5.58 7.72
N ARG A 603 11.68 -5.94 6.46
CA ARG A 603 12.74 -6.90 6.04
C ARG A 603 14.13 -6.29 5.93
N GLN A 604 14.31 -5.00 6.26
CA GLN A 604 15.63 -4.39 6.21
C GLN A 604 16.57 -5.01 7.24
N SER A 605 17.76 -5.35 6.78
CA SER A 605 18.87 -5.77 7.63
C SER A 605 19.67 -4.55 8.10
N ILE A 606 20.50 -4.73 9.13
CA ILE A 606 21.37 -3.65 9.65
C ILE A 606 22.29 -3.06 8.56
N ASN A 607 22.69 -3.89 7.59
CA ASN A 607 23.52 -3.51 6.46
C ASN A 607 22.73 -3.00 5.22
N GLU A 608 21.52 -2.54 5.42
CA GLU A 608 20.69 -1.95 4.36
C GLU A 608 20.26 -0.54 4.73
N ALA A 609 19.93 0.25 3.71
CA ALA A 609 19.37 1.56 3.89
C ALA A 609 18.31 1.84 2.82
N THR A 610 17.27 2.57 3.19
CA THR A 610 16.28 3.11 2.26
C THR A 610 16.27 4.62 2.38
N ILE A 611 16.60 5.30 1.29
CA ILE A 611 16.61 6.75 1.19
C ILE A 611 15.40 7.17 0.39
N HIS A 612 14.62 8.09 0.92
CA HIS A 612 13.54 8.75 0.22
C HIS A 612 14.01 10.14 -0.19
N ILE A 613 13.81 10.48 -1.45
CA ILE A 613 14.24 11.76 -2.03
C ILE A 613 13.04 12.41 -2.69
N GLU A 614 12.74 13.64 -2.27
CA GLU A 614 11.71 14.51 -2.82
C GLU A 614 12.39 15.66 -3.57
N LEU A 615 12.17 15.72 -4.89
CA LEU A 615 12.79 16.70 -5.77
C LEU A 615 12.05 18.03 -5.73
N LEU A 616 12.75 19.12 -5.50
CA LEU A 616 12.21 20.47 -5.63
C LEU A 616 12.05 20.88 -7.10
N GLN A 617 12.84 20.26 -8.01
CA GLN A 617 12.80 20.49 -9.46
C GLN A 617 12.73 19.17 -10.24
N LYS A 618 11.67 18.96 -11.01
CA LYS A 618 11.44 17.72 -11.80
C LYS A 618 12.58 17.31 -12.73
N ARG A 619 13.24 18.29 -13.36
CA ARG A 619 14.27 18.06 -14.41
C ARG A 619 15.56 17.39 -13.90
N LYS A 620 15.77 17.29 -12.59
CA LYS A 620 17.02 16.77 -12.01
C LYS A 620 16.98 15.30 -11.60
N LYS A 621 15.84 14.59 -11.81
CA LYS A 621 15.67 13.20 -11.38
C LYS A 621 16.74 12.27 -11.95
N ASP A 622 16.91 12.27 -13.28
CA ASP A 622 17.84 11.34 -13.94
C ASP A 622 19.30 11.66 -13.61
N SER A 623 19.63 12.95 -13.46
CA SER A 623 20.96 13.40 -13.05
C SER A 623 21.29 12.99 -11.62
N LEU A 624 20.36 13.17 -10.68
CA LEU A 624 20.54 12.79 -9.27
C LEU A 624 20.59 11.27 -9.11
N SER A 625 19.69 10.54 -9.76
CA SER A 625 19.66 9.09 -9.69
C SER A 625 20.94 8.45 -10.25
N SER A 626 21.43 8.92 -11.40
CA SER A 626 22.69 8.48 -11.99
C SER A 626 23.89 8.90 -11.15
N GLY A 627 23.87 10.08 -10.53
CA GLY A 627 24.91 10.55 -9.62
C GLY A 627 25.05 9.64 -8.39
N ILE A 628 23.92 9.32 -7.73
CA ILE A 628 23.89 8.40 -6.58
C ILE A 628 24.41 7.03 -6.98
N LEU A 629 23.95 6.50 -8.11
CA LEU A 629 24.37 5.18 -8.62
C LEU A 629 25.87 5.15 -8.87
N ASN A 630 26.38 6.11 -9.63
CA ASN A 630 27.79 6.17 -9.99
C ASN A 630 28.70 6.36 -8.77
N TYR A 631 28.37 7.29 -7.87
CA TYR A 631 29.15 7.50 -6.65
C TYR A 631 29.20 6.25 -5.79
N THR A 632 28.07 5.58 -5.62
CA THR A 632 27.99 4.39 -4.76
C THR A 632 28.75 3.22 -5.36
N LEU A 633 28.60 2.93 -6.65
CA LEU A 633 29.32 1.83 -7.30
C LEU A 633 30.83 2.08 -7.39
N THR A 634 31.26 3.36 -7.49
CA THR A 634 32.69 3.71 -7.52
C THR A 634 33.35 3.55 -6.15
N ASN A 635 32.71 4.03 -5.08
CA ASN A 635 33.30 4.03 -3.75
C ASN A 635 33.04 2.74 -2.97
N TYR A 636 31.95 2.03 -3.29
CA TYR A 636 31.53 0.79 -2.60
C TYR A 636 31.21 -0.30 -3.64
N PRO A 637 32.22 -0.80 -4.36
CA PRO A 637 32.03 -1.84 -5.36
C PRO A 637 31.49 -3.11 -4.70
N GLY A 638 30.42 -3.68 -5.26
CA GLY A 638 29.70 -4.84 -4.69
C GLY A 638 28.39 -4.49 -4.00
N SER A 639 28.10 -3.20 -3.72
CA SER A 639 26.79 -2.79 -3.24
C SER A 639 25.73 -2.97 -4.32
N LYS A 640 24.51 -3.36 -3.92
CA LYS A 640 23.33 -3.39 -4.78
C LYS A 640 22.49 -2.16 -4.51
N ILE A 641 22.17 -1.42 -5.58
CA ILE A 641 21.34 -0.22 -5.52
C ILE A 641 20.14 -0.43 -6.41
N GLU A 642 18.96 -0.16 -5.85
CA GLU A 642 17.70 -0.19 -6.56
C GLU A 642 17.05 1.20 -6.44
N ILE A 643 16.78 1.83 -7.58
CA ILE A 643 16.07 3.11 -7.63
C ILE A 643 14.62 2.79 -7.98
N LEU A 644 13.73 3.04 -7.05
CA LEU A 644 12.31 2.73 -7.15
C LEU A 644 11.50 4.02 -7.11
N PRO A 645 10.38 4.11 -7.84
CA PRO A 645 9.46 5.23 -7.65
C PRO A 645 8.97 5.27 -6.21
N SER A 646 8.66 6.46 -5.69
CA SER A 646 8.05 6.57 -4.36
C SER A 646 6.69 5.87 -4.37
N LYS A 647 6.42 5.09 -3.32
CA LYS A 647 5.15 4.35 -3.21
C LYS A 647 4.05 5.32 -2.79
N ASN A 648 3.22 5.74 -3.73
CA ASN A 648 1.95 6.38 -3.41
C ASN A 648 0.89 5.33 -3.01
N ILE A 649 -0.28 5.81 -2.56
CA ILE A 649 -1.42 4.94 -2.20
C ILE A 649 -1.79 3.98 -3.34
N PHE A 650 -1.82 4.45 -4.59
CA PHE A 650 -2.12 3.62 -5.76
C PHE A 650 -1.07 2.52 -5.95
N GLN A 651 0.21 2.88 -5.92
CA GLN A 651 1.29 1.92 -6.08
C GLN A 651 1.39 0.91 -4.93
N THR A 652 1.03 1.33 -3.72
CA THR A 652 1.01 0.42 -2.57
C THR A 652 -0.11 -0.61 -2.66
N ILE A 653 -1.29 -0.19 -3.13
CA ILE A 653 -2.46 -1.06 -3.26
C ILE A 653 -2.36 -1.95 -4.50
N PHE A 654 -1.97 -1.38 -5.63
CA PHE A 654 -1.93 -2.08 -6.93
C PHE A 654 -0.63 -2.86 -7.17
N LYS A 655 0.38 -2.72 -6.30
CA LYS A 655 1.67 -3.45 -6.36
C LYS A 655 2.31 -3.49 -7.76
N PRO A 656 2.53 -2.35 -8.45
CA PRO A 656 3.13 -2.35 -9.78
C PRO A 656 4.60 -2.81 -9.79
N ASN A 657 5.19 -3.04 -8.62
CA ASN A 657 6.61 -3.40 -8.44
C ASN A 657 6.89 -4.91 -8.49
N LYS A 658 5.95 -5.74 -8.92
CA LYS A 658 6.32 -7.09 -9.37
C LYS A 658 7.11 -6.94 -10.65
N GLU A 659 8.25 -7.61 -10.69
CA GLU A 659 9.09 -7.64 -11.87
C GLU A 659 8.30 -8.08 -13.10
N SER A 660 8.66 -7.60 -14.28
CA SER A 660 7.89 -7.87 -15.50
C SER A 660 7.74 -9.36 -15.75
N LEU A 661 8.83 -10.12 -15.59
CA LEU A 661 8.89 -11.58 -15.61
C LEU A 661 9.95 -12.06 -14.66
N SER A 662 9.66 -13.11 -13.89
CA SER A 662 10.58 -13.83 -13.03
C SER A 662 10.45 -15.33 -13.23
N LEU A 663 11.54 -16.05 -13.01
CA LEU A 663 11.54 -17.51 -12.95
C LEU A 663 11.66 -17.94 -11.50
N ARG A 664 10.76 -18.81 -11.05
CA ARG A 664 10.84 -19.48 -9.74
C ARG A 664 11.37 -20.89 -9.93
N PHE A 665 12.50 -21.16 -9.32
CA PHE A 665 13.17 -22.47 -9.36
C PHE A 665 12.90 -23.21 -8.05
N ARG A 666 12.51 -24.49 -8.18
CA ARG A 666 12.30 -25.41 -7.06
C ARG A 666 13.20 -26.61 -7.18
N ASN A 667 13.70 -27.08 -6.05
CA ASN A 667 14.44 -28.32 -5.99
C ASN A 667 13.49 -29.47 -5.68
N ASN A 668 12.99 -30.16 -6.71
CA ASN A 668 12.06 -31.28 -6.53
C ASN A 668 12.72 -32.55 -5.94
N THR A 669 14.06 -32.59 -5.88
CA THR A 669 14.80 -33.76 -5.39
C THR A 669 15.00 -33.72 -3.88
N TYR A 670 15.31 -32.52 -3.31
CA TYR A 670 15.69 -32.38 -1.89
C TYR A 670 14.79 -31.46 -1.08
N ASP A 671 13.79 -30.84 -1.68
CA ASP A 671 12.86 -29.86 -1.07
C ASP A 671 13.58 -28.73 -0.29
N VAL A 672 14.88 -28.51 -0.57
CA VAL A 672 15.73 -27.51 0.08
C VAL A 672 16.58 -26.80 -0.96
N ILE A 673 16.63 -25.49 -0.85
CA ILE A 673 17.51 -24.64 -1.67
C ILE A 673 18.73 -24.25 -0.84
N ASP A 674 19.88 -24.65 -1.32
CA ASP A 674 21.18 -24.30 -0.74
C ASP A 674 21.98 -23.39 -1.69
N HIS A 675 23.17 -22.95 -1.23
CA HIS A 675 24.02 -22.08 -2.02
C HIS A 675 24.58 -22.78 -3.28
N GLN A 676 24.71 -24.12 -3.31
CA GLN A 676 25.16 -24.88 -4.47
C GLN A 676 24.09 -24.89 -5.55
N PHE A 677 22.83 -25.09 -5.15
CA PHE A 677 21.68 -25.02 -6.04
C PHE A 677 21.57 -23.64 -6.72
N ILE A 678 21.72 -22.55 -5.94
CA ILE A 678 21.67 -21.19 -6.49
C ILE A 678 22.78 -20.96 -7.51
N ARG A 679 24.02 -21.33 -7.19
CA ARG A 679 25.13 -21.19 -8.13
C ARG A 679 24.93 -22.00 -9.41
N TYR A 680 24.37 -23.20 -9.27
CA TYR A 680 24.03 -24.04 -10.42
C TYR A 680 22.97 -23.37 -11.31
N ILE A 681 21.89 -22.86 -10.73
CA ILE A 681 20.85 -22.12 -11.46
C ILE A 681 21.43 -20.87 -12.13
N ASP A 682 22.20 -20.06 -11.41
CA ASP A 682 22.81 -18.84 -11.94
C ASP A 682 23.75 -19.16 -13.12
N SER A 683 24.54 -20.24 -13.06
CA SER A 683 25.38 -20.67 -14.17
C SER A 683 24.58 -21.09 -15.41
N LEU A 684 23.47 -21.84 -15.21
CA LEU A 684 22.59 -22.25 -16.31
C LEU A 684 21.88 -21.05 -16.97
N LEU A 685 21.49 -20.06 -16.18
CA LEU A 685 20.84 -18.84 -16.68
C LEU A 685 21.80 -17.93 -17.45
N LEU A 686 23.06 -17.85 -17.01
CA LEU A 686 24.11 -17.14 -17.73
C LEU A 686 24.45 -17.82 -19.06
N ASP A 687 24.60 -19.15 -19.08
CA ASP A 687 24.91 -19.94 -20.27
C ASP A 687 23.78 -19.82 -21.32
N SER A 688 22.52 -19.78 -20.85
CA SER A 688 21.33 -19.59 -21.70
C SER A 688 21.08 -18.13 -22.10
N LYS A 689 21.90 -17.18 -21.65
CA LYS A 689 21.76 -15.72 -21.86
C LYS A 689 20.39 -15.19 -21.43
N LEU A 690 19.78 -15.79 -20.43
CA LEU A 690 18.53 -15.32 -19.81
C LEU A 690 18.78 -14.20 -18.81
N ILE A 691 19.94 -14.20 -18.16
CA ILE A 691 20.42 -13.11 -17.31
C ILE A 691 21.81 -12.64 -17.77
N ASN A 692 22.11 -11.38 -17.50
CA ASN A 692 23.41 -10.79 -17.85
C ASN A 692 24.44 -10.88 -16.71
N LYS A 693 23.97 -11.02 -15.48
CA LYS A 693 24.80 -11.06 -14.26
C LYS A 693 24.17 -11.99 -13.23
N ALA A 694 24.98 -12.80 -12.56
CA ALA A 694 24.52 -13.65 -11.46
C ALA A 694 23.99 -12.81 -10.28
N ASN A 695 22.90 -13.24 -9.67
CA ASN A 695 22.26 -12.54 -8.58
C ASN A 695 22.80 -12.99 -7.21
N HIS A 696 24.01 -12.56 -6.85
CA HIS A 696 24.67 -12.95 -5.59
C HIS A 696 24.06 -12.35 -4.32
N THR A 697 23.06 -11.49 -4.44
CA THR A 697 22.47 -10.77 -3.30
C THR A 697 21.61 -11.63 -2.37
N SER A 698 21.31 -12.85 -2.77
CA SER A 698 20.54 -13.82 -1.96
C SER A 698 21.38 -14.50 -0.88
N LEU A 699 22.70 -14.35 -0.90
CA LEU A 699 23.63 -15.03 0.02
C LEU A 699 24.25 -14.02 0.99
N ASN A 700 24.27 -14.37 2.25
CA ASN A 700 25.01 -13.67 3.31
C ASN A 700 26.19 -14.53 3.75
N GLU A 701 27.35 -13.89 3.94
CA GLU A 701 28.48 -14.52 4.63
C GLU A 701 28.22 -14.49 6.14
N LEU A 702 28.25 -15.66 6.74
CA LEU A 702 28.07 -15.87 8.18
C LEU A 702 29.25 -16.63 8.77
N TYR A 703 29.48 -16.42 10.06
CA TYR A 703 30.41 -17.23 10.84
C TYR A 703 29.60 -18.18 11.70
N GLU A 704 29.72 -19.47 11.45
CA GLU A 704 29.16 -20.53 12.29
C GLU A 704 30.12 -20.89 13.40
N LEU A 705 29.60 -20.99 14.62
CA LEU A 705 30.31 -21.44 15.78
C LEU A 705 29.90 -22.89 16.06
N GLU A 706 30.80 -23.79 15.78
CA GLU A 706 30.63 -25.23 16.06
C GLU A 706 31.15 -25.52 17.45
N ILE A 707 30.30 -26.04 18.34
CA ILE A 707 30.63 -26.39 19.71
C ILE A 707 30.80 -27.91 19.76
N GLU A 708 31.86 -28.40 20.38
CA GLU A 708 32.14 -29.85 20.54
C GLU A 708 31.59 -30.35 21.89
N PRO A 709 30.41 -31.01 21.97
CA PRO A 709 29.76 -31.37 23.22
C PRO A 709 30.56 -32.40 24.03
N GLU A 710 31.28 -33.33 23.37
CA GLU A 710 32.08 -34.35 24.02
C GLU A 710 33.23 -33.75 24.84
N ARG A 711 33.90 -32.73 24.29
CA ARG A 711 34.96 -32.01 25.02
C ARG A 711 34.43 -31.27 26.22
N LEU A 712 33.23 -30.70 26.13
CA LEU A 712 32.59 -30.02 27.26
C LEU A 712 32.42 -30.94 28.45
N LEU A 713 31.89 -32.13 28.18
CA LEU A 713 31.67 -33.15 29.24
C LEU A 713 33.01 -33.59 29.87
N MET A 714 34.06 -33.76 29.11
CA MET A 714 35.39 -34.14 29.60
C MET A 714 36.00 -33.11 30.58
N TYR A 715 35.70 -31.82 30.33
CA TYR A 715 36.25 -30.73 31.16
C TYR A 715 35.29 -30.22 32.22
N GLY A 716 34.09 -30.80 32.37
CA GLY A 716 33.07 -30.39 33.35
C GLY A 716 32.49 -28.99 33.09
N ILE A 717 32.35 -28.63 31.81
CA ILE A 717 31.77 -27.34 31.39
C ILE A 717 30.35 -27.58 30.88
N SER A 718 29.37 -26.77 31.33
CA SER A 718 28.02 -26.85 30.83
C SER A 718 27.84 -26.12 29.48
N MET A 719 26.92 -26.61 28.65
CA MET A 719 26.56 -25.92 27.42
C MET A 719 26.03 -24.52 27.71
N ASP A 720 25.26 -24.35 28.78
CA ASP A 720 24.70 -23.04 29.17
C ASP A 720 25.78 -22.03 29.54
N ASP A 721 26.91 -22.47 30.17
CA ASP A 721 28.01 -21.57 30.49
C ASP A 721 28.71 -21.08 29.22
N ILE A 722 28.89 -21.94 28.21
CA ILE A 722 29.43 -21.53 26.89
C ILE A 722 28.49 -20.57 26.19
N ILE A 723 27.18 -20.88 26.08
CA ILE A 723 26.20 -20.03 25.43
C ILE A 723 26.15 -18.68 26.15
N THR A 724 26.13 -18.67 27.48
CA THR A 724 26.15 -17.45 28.28
C THR A 724 27.42 -16.64 28.02
N ARG A 725 28.59 -17.30 27.99
CA ARG A 725 29.86 -16.65 27.68
C ARG A 725 29.89 -16.03 26.30
N LEU A 726 29.43 -16.75 25.27
CA LEU A 726 29.32 -16.25 23.89
C LEU A 726 28.37 -15.06 23.81
N LYS A 727 27.19 -15.14 24.42
CA LYS A 727 26.23 -14.02 24.45
C LYS A 727 26.81 -12.76 25.09
N ILE A 728 27.61 -12.88 26.13
CA ILE A 728 28.29 -11.75 26.79
C ILE A 728 29.36 -11.16 25.85
N LEU A 729 30.16 -12.01 25.22
CA LEU A 729 31.20 -11.61 24.26
C LEU A 729 30.62 -10.85 23.06
N PHE A 730 29.42 -11.25 22.61
CA PHE A 730 28.72 -10.62 21.51
C PHE A 730 27.83 -9.44 21.94
N GLY A 731 27.75 -9.14 23.23
CA GLY A 731 26.90 -8.05 23.74
C GLY A 731 25.40 -8.29 23.64
N ILE A 732 24.95 -9.55 23.57
CA ILE A 732 23.55 -9.93 23.31
C ILE A 732 22.82 -10.37 24.59
N LEU A 733 23.52 -10.51 25.73
CA LEU A 733 22.92 -11.06 26.93
C LEU A 733 22.09 -10.03 27.69
N GLU A 734 20.80 -10.00 27.41
CA GLU A 734 19.82 -9.31 28.26
C GLU A 734 19.50 -10.22 29.46
N VAL A 735 19.66 -9.66 30.67
CA VAL A 735 19.46 -10.38 31.93
C VAL A 735 18.06 -10.16 32.48
N ASP A 736 17.61 -8.89 32.48
CA ASP A 736 16.34 -8.48 33.04
C ASP A 736 15.95 -7.07 32.62
N LYS A 737 14.79 -6.57 33.06
CA LYS A 737 14.29 -5.23 32.77
C LYS A 737 14.11 -4.44 34.08
N LEU A 738 14.71 -3.27 34.16
CA LEU A 738 14.44 -2.32 35.21
C LEU A 738 13.12 -1.60 34.92
N GLN A 739 12.10 -1.82 35.73
CA GLN A 739 10.81 -1.15 35.60
C GLN A 739 10.81 0.17 36.40
N ARG A 740 10.50 1.27 35.71
CA ARG A 740 10.21 2.58 36.32
C ARG A 740 8.76 2.93 36.02
N SER A 741 8.16 3.86 36.78
CA SER A 741 6.73 4.21 36.65
C SER A 741 6.25 4.46 35.21
N ASN A 742 7.10 4.96 34.31
CA ASN A 742 6.74 5.29 32.91
C ASN A 742 7.68 4.69 31.84
N SER A 743 8.69 3.93 32.21
CA SER A 743 9.70 3.41 31.30
C SER A 743 10.31 2.11 31.82
N SER A 744 10.69 1.23 30.91
CA SER A 744 11.48 0.06 31.22
C SER A 744 12.85 0.14 30.55
N TYR A 745 13.91 -0.23 31.25
CA TYR A 745 15.26 -0.23 30.73
C TYR A 745 15.80 -1.66 30.75
N ASN A 746 16.35 -2.11 29.65
CA ASN A 746 16.98 -3.43 29.59
C ASN A 746 18.28 -3.40 30.39
N ILE A 747 18.51 -4.45 31.22
CA ILE A 747 19.77 -4.70 31.93
C ILE A 747 20.51 -5.77 31.14
N SER A 748 21.66 -5.41 30.57
CA SER A 748 22.52 -6.33 29.83
C SER A 748 23.89 -6.48 30.47
N ILE A 749 24.47 -7.68 30.32
CA ILE A 749 25.87 -7.94 30.63
C ILE A 749 26.63 -7.98 29.33
N THR A 750 27.68 -7.17 29.21
CA THR A 750 28.51 -7.04 28.02
C THR A 750 29.98 -6.92 28.38
N GLU A 751 30.87 -7.17 27.43
CA GLU A 751 32.29 -6.83 27.51
C GLU A 751 32.64 -5.74 26.50
N GLU A 752 33.70 -4.97 26.72
CA GLU A 752 34.17 -3.96 25.77
C GLU A 752 34.47 -4.59 24.40
N GLN A 753 33.81 -4.04 23.38
CA GLN A 753 33.84 -4.59 22.01
C GLN A 753 35.10 -4.11 21.25
N HIS A 754 36.20 -4.85 21.33
CA HIS A 754 37.33 -4.69 20.40
C HIS A 754 37.82 -6.05 19.90
N ASN A 755 38.00 -6.19 18.57
CA ASN A 755 38.55 -7.38 17.90
C ASN A 755 37.97 -8.75 18.32
N LEU A 756 36.76 -9.02 17.88
CA LEU A 756 35.94 -10.17 18.29
C LEU A 756 36.64 -11.52 18.10
N PHE A 757 37.36 -11.74 17.00
CA PHE A 757 38.12 -12.96 16.72
C PHE A 757 39.24 -13.16 17.75
N ASN A 758 39.96 -12.11 18.08
CA ASN A 758 41.02 -12.17 19.11
C ASN A 758 40.44 -12.44 20.49
N LYS A 759 39.20 -11.94 20.76
CA LYS A 759 38.51 -12.19 22.02
C LYS A 759 38.09 -13.64 22.19
N ILE A 760 37.53 -14.30 21.17
CA ILE A 760 37.19 -15.71 21.25
C ILE A 760 38.45 -16.55 21.48
N GLN A 761 39.55 -16.22 20.82
CA GLN A 761 40.85 -16.93 21.00
C GLN A 761 41.43 -16.75 22.38
N ASN A 762 41.28 -15.55 22.97
CA ASN A 762 41.91 -15.20 24.27
C ASN A 762 40.98 -15.33 25.47
N SER A 763 39.67 -15.51 25.22
CA SER A 763 38.69 -15.65 26.31
C SER A 763 38.80 -17.01 26.98
N THR A 764 38.51 -17.00 28.30
CA THR A 764 38.49 -18.20 29.11
C THR A 764 37.08 -18.49 29.62
N ILE A 765 36.83 -19.76 29.91
CA ILE A 765 35.61 -20.26 30.53
C ILE A 765 36.01 -21.10 31.75
N SER A 766 35.27 -20.99 32.84
CA SER A 766 35.51 -21.74 34.08
C SER A 766 34.63 -22.99 34.12
N ASN A 767 35.17 -24.12 34.58
CA ASN A 767 34.39 -25.32 34.85
C ASN A 767 33.72 -25.25 36.26
N ILE A 768 33.02 -26.32 36.63
CA ILE A 768 32.32 -26.41 37.92
C ILE A 768 33.29 -26.31 39.11
N ASP A 769 34.54 -26.78 38.95
CA ASP A 769 35.57 -26.75 39.96
C ASP A 769 36.35 -25.41 40.04
N GLY A 770 35.99 -24.41 39.23
CA GLY A 770 36.66 -23.12 39.16
C GLY A 770 37.93 -23.08 38.31
N ARG A 771 38.28 -24.15 37.58
CA ARG A 771 39.42 -24.17 36.68
C ARG A 771 39.07 -23.47 35.37
N THR A 772 39.96 -22.63 34.89
CA THR A 772 39.76 -21.83 33.67
C THR A 772 40.40 -22.48 32.46
N TYR A 773 39.68 -22.54 31.35
CA TYR A 773 40.15 -23.10 30.07
C TYR A 773 39.94 -22.10 28.94
N PRO A 774 40.82 -22.06 27.92
CA PRO A 774 40.64 -21.22 26.74
C PRO A 774 39.38 -21.62 25.95
N LEU A 775 38.54 -20.65 25.60
CA LEU A 775 37.28 -20.87 24.87
C LEU A 775 37.51 -21.51 23.50
N ARG A 776 38.65 -21.20 22.85
CA ARG A 776 39.10 -21.79 21.56
C ARG A 776 39.20 -23.33 21.55
N ASN A 777 39.32 -23.95 22.72
CA ASN A 777 39.40 -25.40 22.81
C ASN A 777 38.05 -26.09 22.60
N PHE A 778 36.94 -25.35 22.68
CA PHE A 778 35.57 -25.87 22.66
C PHE A 778 34.78 -25.37 21.49
N VAL A 779 35.23 -24.28 20.82
CA VAL A 779 34.48 -23.59 19.77
C VAL A 779 35.34 -23.48 18.53
N ARG A 780 34.83 -23.97 17.42
CA ARG A 780 35.43 -23.80 16.07
C ARG A 780 34.62 -22.75 15.30
N ILE A 781 35.33 -21.89 14.59
CA ILE A 781 34.72 -20.86 13.74
C ILE A 781 34.84 -21.28 12.30
N ARG A 782 33.72 -21.38 11.59
CA ARG A 782 33.65 -21.68 10.16
C ARG A 782 32.95 -20.55 9.43
N LYS A 783 33.54 -20.05 8.34
CA LYS A 783 32.89 -19.10 7.43
C LYS A 783 32.02 -19.89 6.45
N VAL A 784 30.72 -19.55 6.39
CA VAL A 784 29.74 -20.20 5.52
C VAL A 784 28.90 -19.17 4.80
N ASN A 785 28.41 -19.53 3.63
CA ASN A 785 27.47 -18.73 2.87
C ASN A 785 26.08 -19.35 3.05
N ARG A 786 25.14 -18.57 3.60
CA ARG A 786 23.73 -18.99 3.76
C ARG A 786 22.80 -18.03 3.04
N LEU A 787 21.59 -18.51 2.74
CA LEU A 787 20.53 -17.66 2.22
C LEU A 787 20.21 -16.55 3.23
N LYS A 788 20.07 -15.33 2.72
CA LYS A 788 19.62 -14.18 3.51
C LYS A 788 18.19 -14.37 4.02
N SER A 789 17.32 -14.92 3.18
CA SER A 789 15.96 -15.28 3.50
C SER A 789 15.53 -16.52 2.73
N ILE A 790 14.74 -17.36 3.38
CA ILE A 790 14.10 -18.53 2.78
C ILE A 790 12.71 -18.07 2.35
N VAL A 791 12.42 -18.18 1.06
CA VAL A 791 11.13 -17.81 0.50
C VAL A 791 10.39 -19.07 0.09
N CYS A 792 9.14 -19.21 0.58
CA CYS A 792 8.32 -20.37 0.27
C CYS A 792 6.91 -19.91 -0.10
N ASP A 793 6.25 -20.72 -0.93
CA ASP A 793 4.81 -20.61 -1.20
C ASP A 793 4.08 -21.90 -0.80
N GLN A 794 2.85 -22.06 -1.28
CA GLN A 794 2.06 -23.28 -1.04
C GLN A 794 2.72 -24.56 -1.58
N SER A 795 3.59 -24.46 -2.57
CA SER A 795 4.26 -25.61 -3.22
C SER A 795 5.65 -25.88 -2.63
N GLY A 796 6.14 -25.06 -1.69
CA GLY A 796 7.44 -25.25 -1.04
C GLY A 796 8.41 -24.10 -1.23
N GLU A 797 9.69 -24.37 -0.97
CA GLU A 797 10.78 -23.39 -1.11
C GLU A 797 11.11 -23.11 -2.58
N PHE A 798 11.34 -21.84 -2.94
CA PHE A 798 11.71 -21.44 -4.28
C PHE A 798 12.79 -20.35 -4.29
N TYR A 799 13.57 -20.34 -5.38
CA TYR A 799 14.52 -19.27 -5.72
C TYR A 799 13.98 -18.48 -6.91
N GLU A 800 13.73 -17.18 -6.71
CA GLU A 800 13.17 -16.30 -7.74
C GLU A 800 14.27 -15.46 -8.39
N VAL A 801 14.34 -15.51 -9.73
CA VAL A 801 15.30 -14.75 -10.53
C VAL A 801 14.55 -13.88 -11.52
N PRO A 802 14.71 -12.55 -11.46
CA PRO A 802 14.14 -11.62 -12.42
C PRO A 802 14.79 -11.76 -13.82
N ILE A 803 13.97 -11.58 -14.85
CA ILE A 803 14.41 -11.65 -16.25
C ILE A 803 14.19 -10.28 -16.91
N ASP A 804 15.27 -9.55 -17.16
CA ASP A 804 15.20 -8.18 -17.67
C ASP A 804 14.99 -8.07 -19.18
N ASN A 805 15.42 -9.08 -19.96
CA ASN A 805 15.57 -8.97 -21.41
C ASN A 805 14.42 -9.54 -22.23
N MET A 806 13.32 -10.02 -21.62
CA MET A 806 12.22 -10.67 -22.35
C MET A 806 10.85 -10.11 -21.96
N LYS A 807 10.08 -9.75 -23.00
CA LYS A 807 8.71 -9.21 -22.82
C LYS A 807 7.59 -10.24 -23.08
N THR A 808 7.91 -11.44 -23.57
CA THR A 808 6.92 -12.44 -23.96
C THR A 808 7.08 -13.76 -23.22
N PRO A 809 6.08 -14.18 -22.40
CA PRO A 809 6.14 -15.43 -21.63
C PRO A 809 6.29 -16.68 -22.52
N ASP A 810 5.66 -16.70 -23.68
CA ASP A 810 5.63 -17.86 -24.59
C ASP A 810 7.04 -18.16 -25.17
N ILE A 811 7.83 -17.13 -25.47
CA ILE A 811 9.22 -17.27 -25.93
C ILE A 811 10.11 -17.75 -24.77
N LEU A 812 9.86 -17.26 -23.56
CA LEU A 812 10.58 -17.71 -22.37
C LEU A 812 10.33 -19.19 -22.08
N GLN A 813 9.06 -19.62 -22.16
CA GLN A 813 8.68 -21.02 -21.99
C GLN A 813 9.36 -21.95 -23.03
N SER A 814 9.40 -21.54 -24.31
CA SER A 814 10.07 -22.31 -25.36
C SER A 814 11.59 -22.41 -25.13
N LYS A 815 12.21 -21.34 -24.63
CA LYS A 815 13.65 -21.37 -24.29
C LYS A 815 13.93 -22.26 -23.09
N ILE A 816 13.10 -22.20 -22.03
CA ILE A 816 13.23 -23.06 -20.85
C ILE A 816 13.13 -24.55 -21.24
N ASN A 817 12.15 -24.90 -22.07
CA ASN A 817 11.96 -26.27 -22.55
C ASN A 817 13.16 -26.84 -23.33
N ASN A 818 13.94 -25.95 -23.95
CA ASN A 818 15.15 -26.29 -24.71
C ASN A 818 16.42 -26.27 -23.87
N THR A 819 16.34 -25.97 -22.57
CA THR A 819 17.50 -26.02 -21.67
C THR A 819 17.55 -27.33 -20.89
N PRO A 820 18.77 -27.75 -20.41
CA PRO A 820 18.93 -28.95 -19.57
C PRO A 820 18.13 -28.93 -18.27
N MET A 821 17.52 -27.79 -17.91
CA MET A 821 16.69 -27.63 -16.71
C MET A 821 15.47 -28.56 -16.72
N ALA A 822 14.86 -28.77 -17.88
CA ALA A 822 13.66 -29.62 -18.02
C ALA A 822 13.90 -31.11 -17.65
N THR A 823 15.17 -31.57 -17.68
CA THR A 823 15.55 -32.98 -17.42
C THR A 823 16.21 -33.19 -16.07
N SER A 824 16.53 -32.13 -15.32
CA SER A 824 17.37 -32.18 -14.10
C SER A 824 16.63 -32.26 -12.79
N GLY A 825 15.31 -32.54 -12.78
CA GLY A 825 14.50 -32.57 -11.54
C GLY A 825 14.25 -31.18 -10.93
N ILE A 826 14.46 -30.12 -11.68
CA ILE A 826 14.23 -28.74 -11.27
C ILE A 826 12.83 -28.30 -11.74
N GLY A 827 11.98 -27.90 -10.82
CA GLY A 827 10.70 -27.25 -11.13
C GLY A 827 10.96 -25.80 -11.55
N VAL A 828 10.36 -25.35 -12.65
CA VAL A 828 10.47 -23.96 -13.12
C VAL A 828 9.09 -23.40 -13.36
N ASP A 829 8.72 -22.34 -12.61
CA ASP A 829 7.48 -21.60 -12.78
C ASP A 829 7.77 -20.20 -13.31
N ILE A 830 7.00 -19.76 -14.30
CA ILE A 830 7.07 -18.40 -14.81
C ILE A 830 6.07 -17.57 -14.03
N VAL A 831 6.51 -16.48 -13.42
CA VAL A 831 5.67 -15.55 -12.67
C VAL A 831 5.99 -14.10 -13.10
N GLY A 832 5.10 -13.16 -12.81
CA GLY A 832 5.35 -11.76 -13.08
C GLY A 832 4.11 -10.97 -13.47
N SER A 833 4.26 -9.64 -13.49
CA SER A 833 3.16 -8.71 -13.76
C SER A 833 2.59 -8.83 -15.18
N ILE A 834 3.34 -9.39 -16.14
CA ILE A 834 2.87 -9.62 -17.51
C ILE A 834 1.76 -10.69 -17.54
N LEU A 835 1.87 -11.75 -16.74
CA LEU A 835 0.85 -12.79 -16.65
C LEU A 835 -0.43 -12.24 -15.99
N GLU A 836 -0.29 -11.50 -14.89
CA GLU A 836 -1.43 -10.85 -14.24
C GLU A 836 -2.16 -9.89 -15.18
N ARG A 837 -1.41 -9.10 -15.99
CA ARG A 837 -1.98 -8.23 -17.02
C ARG A 837 -2.76 -9.02 -18.06
N ARG A 838 -2.26 -10.16 -18.54
CA ARG A 838 -2.93 -11.02 -19.52
C ARG A 838 -4.28 -11.52 -18.99
N VAL A 839 -4.32 -11.92 -17.73
CA VAL A 839 -5.57 -12.33 -17.05
C VAL A 839 -6.56 -11.16 -16.99
N LEU A 840 -6.13 -9.99 -16.54
CA LEU A 840 -6.98 -8.80 -16.46
C LEU A 840 -7.56 -8.40 -17.83
N PHE A 841 -6.74 -8.39 -18.89
CA PHE A 841 -7.23 -8.07 -20.23
C PHE A 841 -8.24 -9.10 -20.74
N ASN A 842 -8.07 -10.37 -20.44
CA ASN A 842 -9.06 -11.41 -20.78
C ASN A 842 -10.38 -11.19 -20.03
N GLU A 843 -10.34 -10.79 -18.75
CA GLU A 843 -11.53 -10.42 -17.98
C GLU A 843 -12.23 -9.20 -18.59
N PHE A 844 -11.50 -8.16 -18.99
CA PHE A 844 -12.08 -7.00 -19.66
C PHE A 844 -12.72 -7.36 -21.00
N LEU A 845 -12.08 -8.23 -21.78
CA LEU A 845 -12.66 -8.72 -23.04
C LEU A 845 -13.96 -9.50 -22.78
N PHE A 846 -13.97 -10.33 -21.75
CA PHE A 846 -15.15 -11.09 -21.35
C PHE A 846 -16.30 -10.17 -20.92
N VAL A 847 -16.02 -9.14 -20.12
CA VAL A 847 -16.98 -8.11 -19.71
C VAL A 847 -17.52 -7.36 -20.91
N LEU A 848 -16.66 -6.97 -21.87
CA LEU A 848 -17.08 -6.31 -23.09
C LEU A 848 -18.05 -7.19 -23.89
N ILE A 849 -17.73 -8.47 -24.06
CA ILE A 849 -18.60 -9.41 -24.79
C ILE A 849 -19.96 -9.55 -24.09
N ILE A 850 -19.99 -9.70 -22.75
CA ILE A 850 -21.24 -9.78 -22.01
C ILE A 850 -22.04 -8.47 -22.14
N SER A 851 -21.38 -7.31 -22.06
CA SER A 851 -22.02 -6.01 -22.24
C SER A 851 -22.67 -5.90 -23.63
N LEU A 852 -21.97 -6.34 -24.68
CA LEU A 852 -22.50 -6.37 -26.04
C LEU A 852 -23.70 -7.32 -26.20
N ILE A 853 -23.66 -8.49 -25.54
CA ILE A 853 -24.79 -9.43 -25.56
C ILE A 853 -26.00 -8.84 -24.86
N LEU A 854 -25.82 -8.23 -23.69
CA LEU A 854 -26.90 -7.58 -22.94
C LEU A 854 -27.51 -6.42 -23.76
N LEU A 855 -26.66 -5.60 -24.37
CA LEU A 855 -27.05 -4.53 -25.27
C LEU A 855 -27.86 -5.06 -26.42
N TYR A 856 -27.40 -6.11 -27.10
CA TYR A 856 -28.13 -6.78 -28.19
C TYR A 856 -29.53 -7.24 -27.74
N LEU A 857 -29.62 -7.90 -26.55
CA LEU A 857 -30.90 -8.40 -26.05
C LEU A 857 -31.89 -7.27 -25.77
N ILE A 858 -31.42 -6.15 -25.14
CA ILE A 858 -32.27 -5.00 -24.85
C ILE A 858 -32.74 -4.32 -26.13
N LEU A 859 -31.85 -4.10 -27.10
CA LEU A 859 -32.18 -3.50 -28.39
C LEU A 859 -33.12 -4.43 -29.19
N ALA A 860 -32.90 -5.74 -29.15
CA ALA A 860 -33.77 -6.68 -29.85
C ALA A 860 -35.21 -6.67 -29.28
N ALA A 861 -35.34 -6.54 -27.95
CA ALA A 861 -36.62 -6.39 -27.28
C ALA A 861 -37.27 -5.01 -27.61
N GLN A 862 -36.45 -3.95 -27.72
CA GLN A 862 -36.94 -2.60 -27.97
C GLN A 862 -37.43 -2.45 -29.43
N PHE A 863 -36.68 -3.00 -30.41
CA PHE A 863 -37.02 -2.87 -31.82
C PHE A 863 -37.89 -4.04 -32.34
N GLU A 864 -38.22 -5.00 -31.51
CA GLU A 864 -38.93 -6.22 -31.88
C GLU A 864 -38.33 -6.87 -33.14
N SER A 865 -36.99 -6.79 -33.29
CA SER A 865 -36.22 -7.23 -34.45
C SER A 865 -34.89 -7.82 -34.01
N LEU A 866 -34.47 -8.95 -34.63
CA LEU A 866 -33.15 -9.56 -34.39
C LEU A 866 -32.05 -8.97 -35.30
N LEU A 867 -32.43 -8.32 -36.42
CA LEU A 867 -31.45 -7.79 -37.39
C LEU A 867 -31.05 -6.34 -37.11
N LEU A 868 -32.00 -5.51 -36.71
CA LEU A 868 -31.74 -4.09 -36.45
C LEU A 868 -30.66 -3.86 -35.37
N PRO A 869 -30.63 -4.57 -34.22
CA PRO A 869 -29.59 -4.43 -33.22
C PRO A 869 -28.20 -4.75 -33.74
N ILE A 870 -28.05 -5.73 -34.64
CA ILE A 870 -26.75 -6.11 -35.22
C ILE A 870 -26.20 -4.93 -36.04
N ILE A 871 -27.05 -4.24 -36.81
CA ILE A 871 -26.62 -3.08 -37.59
C ILE A 871 -26.17 -1.94 -36.70
N ILE A 872 -26.88 -1.69 -35.58
CA ILE A 872 -26.52 -0.65 -34.62
C ILE A 872 -25.20 -1.02 -33.92
N LEU A 873 -25.04 -2.26 -33.46
CA LEU A 873 -23.82 -2.73 -32.79
C LEU A 873 -22.56 -2.69 -33.67
N LEU A 874 -22.70 -2.68 -35.01
CA LEU A 874 -21.57 -2.51 -35.92
C LEU A 874 -20.87 -1.15 -35.73
N GLU A 875 -21.57 -0.14 -35.25
CA GLU A 875 -21.00 1.18 -34.93
C GLU A 875 -19.89 1.10 -33.88
N ILE A 876 -20.02 0.21 -32.88
CA ILE A 876 -19.03 0.02 -31.81
C ILE A 876 -17.65 -0.33 -32.38
N VAL A 877 -17.59 -1.04 -33.50
CA VAL A 877 -16.30 -1.39 -34.15
C VAL A 877 -15.57 -0.13 -34.60
N PHE A 878 -16.32 0.86 -35.12
CA PHE A 878 -15.76 2.15 -35.52
C PHE A 878 -15.19 2.89 -34.28
N ASP A 879 -15.93 2.90 -33.21
CA ASP A 879 -15.58 3.61 -31.98
C ASP A 879 -14.34 3.03 -31.31
N ILE A 880 -14.30 1.69 -31.17
CA ILE A 880 -13.12 0.99 -30.58
C ILE A 880 -11.89 1.27 -31.46
N THR A 881 -12.03 1.18 -32.79
CA THR A 881 -10.91 1.45 -33.70
C THR A 881 -10.43 2.90 -33.59
N GLY A 882 -11.37 3.85 -33.50
CA GLY A 882 -11.09 5.27 -33.29
C GLY A 882 -10.36 5.52 -31.97
N ALA A 883 -10.85 4.92 -30.89
CA ALA A 883 -10.20 5.03 -29.56
C ALA A 883 -8.76 4.47 -29.55
N LEU A 884 -8.55 3.29 -30.14
CA LEU A 884 -7.21 2.69 -30.26
C LEU A 884 -6.29 3.53 -31.15
N LEU A 885 -6.81 4.14 -32.23
CA LEU A 885 -6.05 5.05 -33.07
C LEU A 885 -5.59 6.29 -32.29
N PHE A 886 -6.47 6.90 -31.52
CA PHE A 886 -6.10 8.03 -30.67
C PHE A 886 -5.05 7.63 -29.62
N LEU A 887 -5.20 6.49 -28.93
CA LEU A 887 -4.19 5.98 -28.01
C LEU A 887 -2.82 5.83 -28.68
N TYR A 888 -2.80 5.28 -29.89
CA TYR A 888 -1.58 5.11 -30.69
C TYR A 888 -0.93 6.45 -31.08
N ILE A 889 -1.73 7.41 -31.59
CA ILE A 889 -1.24 8.74 -32.03
C ILE A 889 -0.66 9.53 -30.86
N PHE A 890 -1.32 9.49 -29.69
CA PHE A 890 -0.88 10.20 -28.49
C PHE A 890 0.15 9.42 -27.65
N ASN A 891 0.62 8.28 -28.15
CA ASN A 891 1.58 7.40 -27.47
C ASN A 891 1.13 7.05 -26.04
N SER A 892 -0.17 6.82 -25.86
CA SER A 892 -0.79 6.47 -24.59
C SER A 892 -1.00 4.96 -24.52
N SER A 893 -0.79 4.39 -23.34
CA SER A 893 -0.96 2.94 -23.11
C SER A 893 -2.44 2.53 -23.02
N LEU A 894 -2.75 1.33 -23.51
CA LEU A 894 -4.01 0.65 -23.22
C LEU A 894 -3.91 0.09 -21.79
N ASN A 895 -4.55 0.75 -20.85
CA ASN A 895 -4.58 0.39 -19.45
C ASN A 895 -6.01 0.14 -18.96
N VAL A 896 -6.16 -0.26 -17.70
CA VAL A 896 -7.47 -0.54 -17.09
C VAL A 896 -8.45 0.63 -17.22
N MET A 897 -7.97 1.88 -17.10
CA MET A 897 -8.81 3.08 -17.21
C MET A 897 -9.24 3.34 -18.66
N SER A 898 -8.34 3.18 -19.64
CA SER A 898 -8.67 3.33 -21.06
C SER A 898 -9.58 2.21 -21.56
N ALA A 899 -9.38 0.98 -21.11
CA ALA A 899 -10.27 -0.15 -21.41
C ALA A 899 -11.70 0.10 -20.90
N LEU A 900 -11.83 0.63 -19.67
CA LEU A 900 -13.12 1.05 -19.15
C LEU A 900 -13.74 2.17 -19.98
N GLY A 901 -12.96 3.17 -20.39
CA GLY A 901 -13.42 4.25 -21.27
C GLY A 901 -14.02 3.71 -22.57
N ILE A 902 -13.42 2.68 -23.17
CA ILE A 902 -13.93 2.01 -24.38
C ILE A 902 -15.27 1.32 -24.10
N ILE A 903 -15.40 0.61 -22.97
CA ILE A 903 -16.66 -0.06 -22.58
C ILE A 903 -17.77 0.98 -22.35
N VAL A 904 -17.48 2.06 -21.64
CA VAL A 904 -18.42 3.16 -21.37
C VAL A 904 -18.86 3.83 -22.66
N MET A 905 -17.92 4.12 -23.55
CA MET A 905 -18.21 4.73 -24.86
C MET A 905 -19.15 3.86 -25.69
N SER A 906 -18.94 2.54 -25.68
CA SER A 906 -19.84 1.59 -26.37
C SER A 906 -21.29 1.66 -25.90
N GLY A 907 -21.52 1.99 -24.62
CA GLY A 907 -22.87 2.12 -24.06
C GLY A 907 -23.51 3.49 -24.23
N ILE A 908 -22.69 4.53 -24.46
CA ILE A 908 -23.18 5.90 -24.67
C ILE A 908 -23.69 6.12 -26.10
N ILE A 909 -22.99 5.53 -27.07
CA ILE A 909 -23.25 5.76 -28.51
C ILE A 909 -24.54 5.09 -28.94
N ILE A 910 -24.93 3.99 -28.32
CA ILE A 910 -26.17 3.25 -28.59
C ILE A 910 -27.35 3.84 -27.81
#